data_80bc95bcd6d1e5067c34118428c0f2b4
#
_entry.id   80bc95bcd6d1e5067c34118428c0f2b4
#
_cell.length_a   1.000
_cell.length_b   1.000
_cell.length_c   1.000
_cell.angle_alpha   90.00
_cell.angle_beta   90.00
_cell.angle_gamma   90.00
#
_symmetry.space_group_name_H-M   'P 1'
#
loop_
_entity.id
_entity.type
_entity.pdbx_description
1 polymer ?
#
loop_
_entity_poly.entity_id
_entity_poly.type
_entity_poly.pdbx_seq_one_letter_code
_entity_poly.pdbx_strand_id
1 'polypeptide(L)'
;MLFFIIVLLVCSDKFKVCYKNIMSINTITKETLMKLRAPSYPLITIDPFFSVWSSSDKLTDTDTVHWTSRPNRILGVATIDGVDYRFIGKNDLPAMKQVSVDCNAFSTTYVFETAGVRLKAIFTSPILLNDLYLLTRPVSYLELQSESIDKKKHQIKIKVSVAEEICTDRTKSEATSCELVDLGKLKSVRVGSVAQNVISGSGDDHRINWGYFYLTSEGTSSIELGEGDEPTYVCTELELKKSALITFAYDDIDSIEYFGKHLRSYWNKDGSPITTEIAKAHADYKTVAKKCADFADRMFIDSVRAGGEKYAEILELAYRQAVAAHKLVLDEEGEVLFISKECFSNGCAATVDVSYPSIPLFLIYNPELVKGMMRPIYKFTRSEAWKYDFAPHDAGQYPILNGQVYGLNRETGELMFHKQMPVEECGNMLVMEATVALATKSTAFANEHLDILKNWVKYLINNGRDPENQLCTDDFAGHLAHNCNLSLKAIMGIAGLAIIYGMNGKKKEERKYLKLAKDMALDWAERASNGDGSYRLAYDAPDTFSMKYNIVWDKLFGTDLMPRCVVESEFASYRKHINSYGLPLDSRSDYTKSDWLVWTATLTSDRDAFEDFVAPLWQFFNDSPSRVPMTDWYYTTTGEHTAHRSGDIDKSFRNRTVQGGLFIKLLEYKGTMKYC
;
A
#
# COMPACT_ATOMS: atom_id res chain seq x y z
N MET A 1 8.68 52.32 -33.19
CA MET A 1 7.45 52.18 -32.43
C MET A 1 6.52 51.08 -32.96
N LEU A 2 6.41 50.84 -34.28
CA LEU A 2 5.58 49.78 -34.85
C LEU A 2 6.12 48.34 -34.59
N PHE A 3 7.43 48.15 -34.52
CA PHE A 3 8.06 46.85 -34.29
C PHE A 3 7.89 46.34 -32.84
N PHE A 4 7.75 47.25 -31.87
CA PHE A 4 7.50 46.90 -30.46
C PHE A 4 6.03 46.50 -30.20
N ILE A 5 5.11 47.02 -30.99
CA ILE A 5 3.68 46.70 -30.87
C ILE A 5 3.37 45.32 -31.48
N ILE A 6 4.05 44.91 -32.55
CA ILE A 6 3.87 43.59 -33.18
C ILE A 6 4.45 42.49 -32.31
N VAL A 7 5.58 42.70 -31.61
CA VAL A 7 6.15 41.71 -30.66
C VAL A 7 5.26 41.54 -29.41
N LEU A 8 4.62 42.60 -28.93
CA LEU A 8 3.68 42.53 -27.81
C LEU A 8 2.35 41.84 -28.17
N LEU A 9 1.85 41.97 -29.40
CA LEU A 9 0.66 41.30 -29.87
C LEU A 9 0.88 39.80 -30.13
N VAL A 10 2.03 39.38 -30.66
CA VAL A 10 2.40 38.00 -30.90
C VAL A 10 2.67 37.26 -29.56
N CYS A 11 3.23 37.94 -28.56
CA CYS A 11 3.36 37.38 -27.22
C CYS A 11 2.03 37.26 -26.50
N SER A 12 1.06 38.19 -26.72
CA SER A 12 -0.27 38.13 -26.10
C SER A 12 -1.09 36.99 -26.65
N ASP A 13 -0.98 36.67 -27.94
CA ASP A 13 -1.77 35.57 -28.53
C ASP A 13 -1.18 34.18 -28.19
N LYS A 14 0.13 34.04 -28.10
CA LYS A 14 0.76 32.83 -27.58
C LYS A 14 0.45 32.62 -26.08
N PHE A 15 0.36 33.66 -25.29
CA PHE A 15 -0.09 33.61 -23.91
C PHE A 15 -1.58 33.25 -23.79
N LYS A 16 -2.44 33.77 -24.68
CA LYS A 16 -3.86 33.38 -24.70
C LYS A 16 -4.10 31.95 -25.16
N VAL A 17 -3.31 31.43 -26.11
CA VAL A 17 -3.36 30.05 -26.56
C VAL A 17 -2.83 29.12 -25.46
N CYS A 18 -1.73 29.50 -24.79
CA CYS A 18 -1.20 28.76 -23.63
C CYS A 18 -2.19 28.79 -22.45
N TYR A 19 -2.82 29.93 -22.17
CA TYR A 19 -3.85 30.07 -21.12
C TYR A 19 -5.15 29.33 -21.46
N LYS A 20 -5.59 29.30 -22.74
CA LYS A 20 -6.72 28.48 -23.19
C LYS A 20 -6.41 26.99 -23.11
N ASN A 21 -5.19 26.54 -23.45
CA ASN A 21 -4.80 25.14 -23.29
C ASN A 21 -4.63 24.75 -21.81
N ILE A 22 -4.16 25.67 -20.94
CA ILE A 22 -4.11 25.46 -19.48
C ILE A 22 -5.51 25.44 -18.87
N MET A 23 -6.46 26.29 -19.39
CA MET A 23 -7.85 26.27 -18.91
C MET A 23 -8.69 25.11 -19.49
N SER A 24 -8.35 24.56 -20.66
CA SER A 24 -9.01 23.35 -21.19
C SER A 24 -8.52 22.08 -20.47
N ILE A 25 -7.34 22.09 -19.85
CA ILE A 25 -6.84 21.03 -18.96
C ILE A 25 -7.49 21.12 -17.56
N ASN A 26 -7.98 22.30 -17.15
CA ASN A 26 -8.68 22.51 -15.88
C ASN A 26 -10.15 22.08 -15.88
N THR A 27 -10.65 21.50 -16.96
CA THR A 27 -12.01 20.94 -17.03
C THR A 27 -12.00 19.46 -17.42
N ILE A 28 -11.07 18.69 -16.88
CA ILE A 28 -11.29 17.25 -16.74
C ILE A 28 -12.25 17.12 -15.56
N THR A 29 -13.52 17.25 -15.82
CA THR A 29 -14.55 16.88 -14.84
C THR A 29 -14.56 15.36 -14.79
N LYS A 30 -14.31 14.82 -13.62
CA LYS A 30 -14.31 13.39 -13.25
C LYS A 30 -15.65 12.65 -13.59
N GLU A 31 -16.58 13.31 -14.29
CA GLU A 31 -17.96 12.84 -14.47
C GLU A 31 -18.21 11.95 -15.71
N THR A 32 -17.21 11.73 -16.58
CA THR A 32 -17.46 11.07 -17.89
C THR A 32 -16.62 9.81 -18.14
N LEU A 33 -15.84 9.33 -17.16
CA LEU A 33 -14.92 8.21 -17.34
C LEU A 33 -15.48 6.89 -16.80
N MET A 34 -15.21 5.80 -17.49
CA MET A 34 -15.41 4.44 -16.94
C MET A 34 -14.47 4.29 -15.75
N LYS A 35 -14.99 4.37 -14.53
CA LYS A 35 -14.23 4.21 -13.32
C LYS A 35 -13.88 2.75 -13.08
N LEU A 36 -12.67 2.51 -12.59
CA LEU A 36 -12.19 1.20 -12.19
C LEU A 36 -13.17 0.58 -11.17
N ARG A 37 -13.70 -0.58 -11.50
CA ARG A 37 -14.42 -1.43 -10.56
C ARG A 37 -13.41 -2.03 -9.58
N ALA A 38 -13.42 -1.59 -8.33
CA ALA A 38 -12.48 -2.13 -7.34
C ALA A 38 -12.75 -3.63 -7.09
N PRO A 39 -11.72 -4.48 -7.01
CA PRO A 39 -11.87 -5.88 -6.61
C PRO A 39 -12.58 -6.01 -5.25
N SER A 40 -12.25 -5.15 -4.30
CA SER A 40 -12.93 -4.95 -3.02
C SER A 40 -12.92 -3.48 -2.67
N TYR A 41 -13.98 -2.98 -2.04
CA TYR A 41 -14.09 -1.56 -1.69
C TYR A 41 -13.66 -1.33 -0.24
N PRO A 42 -12.62 -0.51 0.01
CA PRO A 42 -12.17 -0.19 1.37
C PRO A 42 -13.18 0.73 2.06
N LEU A 43 -13.57 0.39 3.29
CA LEU A 43 -14.46 1.19 4.14
C LEU A 43 -13.67 1.85 5.28
N ILE A 44 -12.94 1.04 6.05
CA ILE A 44 -12.01 1.47 7.10
C ILE A 44 -10.64 0.92 6.76
N THR A 45 -9.62 1.77 6.68
CA THR A 45 -8.25 1.37 6.33
C THR A 45 -7.26 2.23 7.11
N ILE A 46 -7.04 1.89 8.38
CA ILE A 46 -6.13 2.62 9.28
C ILE A 46 -4.78 1.91 9.38
N ASP A 47 -4.79 0.63 9.72
CA ASP A 47 -3.62 -0.23 9.85
C ASP A 47 -4.00 -1.71 9.59
N PRO A 48 -3.07 -2.69 9.66
CA PRO A 48 -3.37 -4.09 9.38
C PRO A 48 -4.46 -4.71 10.25
N PHE A 49 -4.74 -4.17 11.42
CA PHE A 49 -5.73 -4.68 12.35
C PHE A 49 -7.08 -3.93 12.26
N PHE A 50 -7.03 -2.60 12.10
CA PHE A 50 -8.25 -1.79 11.96
C PHE A 50 -8.56 -1.56 10.48
N SER A 51 -9.15 -2.58 9.86
CA SER A 51 -9.34 -2.71 8.42
C SER A 51 -10.67 -3.39 8.10
N VAL A 52 -11.58 -2.69 7.39
CA VAL A 52 -12.91 -3.21 7.00
C VAL A 52 -13.17 -2.93 5.52
N TRP A 53 -13.69 -3.94 4.81
CA TRP A 53 -13.87 -3.95 3.37
C TRP A 53 -15.27 -4.45 2.99
N SER A 54 -15.74 -4.03 1.80
CA SER A 54 -16.91 -4.62 1.13
C SER A 54 -16.45 -5.48 -0.05
N SER A 55 -16.80 -6.76 -0.02
CA SER A 55 -16.41 -7.76 -1.03
C SER A 55 -17.37 -7.85 -2.21
N SER A 56 -18.27 -6.89 -2.40
CA SER A 56 -19.28 -6.91 -3.46
C SER A 56 -19.44 -5.54 -4.12
N ASP A 57 -20.07 -5.50 -5.29
CA ASP A 57 -20.33 -4.26 -6.01
C ASP A 57 -21.41 -3.42 -5.33
N LYS A 58 -22.36 -4.07 -4.63
CA LYS A 58 -23.36 -3.39 -3.81
C LYS A 58 -23.05 -3.62 -2.34
N LEU A 59 -23.05 -2.54 -1.58
CA LEU A 59 -22.74 -2.58 -0.14
C LEU A 59 -23.74 -3.42 0.68
N THR A 60 -24.87 -3.79 0.08
CA THR A 60 -25.95 -4.55 0.69
C THR A 60 -25.96 -6.05 0.34
N ASP A 61 -25.07 -6.52 -0.55
CA ASP A 61 -25.16 -7.90 -1.07
C ASP A 61 -24.40 -8.91 -0.17
N THR A 62 -23.38 -8.45 0.56
CA THR A 62 -22.57 -9.27 1.46
C THR A 62 -22.34 -8.56 2.80
N ASP A 63 -21.93 -9.32 3.80
CA ASP A 63 -21.37 -8.75 5.03
C ASP A 63 -20.06 -8.01 4.73
N THR A 64 -19.74 -7.04 5.56
CA THR A 64 -18.42 -6.41 5.56
C THR A 64 -17.42 -7.31 6.25
N VAL A 65 -16.17 -7.29 5.77
CA VAL A 65 -15.11 -8.21 6.19
C VAL A 65 -13.80 -7.47 6.50
N HIS A 66 -12.97 -8.11 7.30
CA HIS A 66 -11.55 -7.76 7.41
C HIS A 66 -10.82 -8.11 6.10
N TRP A 67 -9.61 -7.56 5.83
CA TRP A 67 -8.82 -7.93 4.64
C TRP A 67 -8.51 -9.44 4.57
N THR A 68 -8.53 -10.15 5.69
CA THR A 68 -8.39 -11.62 5.77
C THR A 68 -9.63 -12.40 5.30
N SER A 69 -10.69 -11.70 4.86
CA SER A 69 -12.02 -12.24 4.56
C SER A 69 -12.81 -12.73 5.77
N ARG A 70 -12.29 -12.57 7.00
CA ARG A 70 -13.06 -12.86 8.22
C ARG A 70 -14.13 -11.79 8.43
N PRO A 71 -15.30 -12.14 8.97
CA PRO A 71 -16.36 -11.18 9.25
C PRO A 71 -15.88 -10.04 10.16
N ASN A 72 -16.21 -8.81 9.77
CA ASN A 72 -16.19 -7.61 10.58
C ASN A 72 -17.46 -6.83 10.21
N ARG A 73 -18.61 -7.37 10.67
CA ARG A 73 -19.92 -6.94 10.21
C ARG A 73 -20.26 -5.52 10.66
N ILE A 74 -20.61 -4.70 9.68
CA ILE A 74 -21.25 -3.39 9.88
C ILE A 74 -22.62 -3.46 9.21
N LEU A 75 -23.68 -3.14 9.95
CA LEU A 75 -25.03 -3.05 9.46
C LEU A 75 -25.48 -1.58 9.45
N GLY A 76 -26.15 -1.17 8.38
CA GLY A 76 -26.71 0.16 8.26
C GLY A 76 -28.18 0.09 7.82
N VAL A 77 -29.08 0.68 8.64
CA VAL A 77 -30.52 0.76 8.36
C VAL A 77 -30.93 2.22 8.30
N ALA A 78 -31.68 2.56 7.25
CA ALA A 78 -32.38 3.84 7.09
C ALA A 78 -33.88 3.63 7.22
N THR A 79 -34.50 4.17 8.27
CA THR A 79 -35.95 4.23 8.41
C THR A 79 -36.46 5.50 7.71
N ILE A 80 -37.16 5.35 6.60
CA ILE A 80 -37.73 6.44 5.81
C ILE A 80 -39.25 6.41 5.98
N ASP A 81 -39.82 7.45 6.60
CA ASP A 81 -41.25 7.60 6.85
C ASP A 81 -41.88 6.38 7.54
N GLY A 82 -41.08 5.73 8.45
CA GLY A 82 -41.50 4.58 9.25
C GLY A 82 -41.25 3.22 8.59
N VAL A 83 -40.62 3.19 7.40
CA VAL A 83 -40.27 1.92 6.71
C VAL A 83 -38.74 1.74 6.73
N ASP A 84 -38.29 0.55 7.16
CA ASP A 84 -36.89 0.22 7.29
C ASP A 84 -36.30 -0.33 5.98
N TYR A 85 -35.13 0.20 5.62
CA TYR A 85 -34.33 -0.24 4.48
C TYR A 85 -32.88 -0.40 4.89
N ARG A 86 -32.25 -1.53 4.53
CA ARG A 86 -30.81 -1.67 4.72
C ARG A 86 -30.02 -0.91 3.63
N PHE A 87 -28.90 -0.26 4.02
CA PHE A 87 -27.96 0.36 3.09
C PHE A 87 -26.51 -0.12 3.30
N ILE A 88 -26.20 -0.80 4.42
CA ILE A 88 -24.92 -1.48 4.67
C ILE A 88 -25.19 -2.90 5.19
N GLY A 89 -24.43 -3.87 4.65
CA GLY A 89 -24.44 -5.25 5.12
C GLY A 89 -25.68 -6.02 4.71
N LYS A 90 -25.75 -7.29 5.15
CA LYS A 90 -26.81 -8.23 4.78
C LYS A 90 -27.72 -8.55 5.97
N ASN A 91 -29.02 -8.41 5.80
CA ASN A 91 -30.08 -8.84 6.71
C ASN A 91 -31.37 -9.03 5.91
N ASP A 92 -32.49 -9.34 6.58
CA ASP A 92 -33.78 -9.64 5.92
C ASP A 92 -34.55 -8.39 5.48
N LEU A 93 -34.12 -7.17 5.85
CA LEU A 93 -34.77 -5.93 5.43
C LEU A 93 -34.61 -5.70 3.93
N PRO A 94 -35.56 -5.01 3.28
CA PRO A 94 -35.40 -4.59 1.88
C PRO A 94 -34.17 -3.68 1.72
N ALA A 95 -33.39 -3.94 0.68
CA ALA A 95 -32.21 -3.12 0.38
C ALA A 95 -32.59 -1.79 -0.27
N MET A 96 -31.92 -0.70 0.12
CA MET A 96 -31.93 0.53 -0.69
C MET A 96 -31.32 0.26 -2.07
N LYS A 97 -31.85 0.89 -3.10
CA LYS A 97 -31.31 0.80 -4.46
C LYS A 97 -30.01 1.61 -4.54
N GLN A 98 -28.85 0.93 -4.60
CA GLN A 98 -27.58 1.59 -4.87
C GLN A 98 -27.53 2.05 -6.33
N VAL A 99 -27.21 3.33 -6.56
CA VAL A 99 -27.10 3.95 -7.91
C VAL A 99 -25.66 4.16 -8.34
N SER A 100 -24.73 4.34 -7.39
CA SER A 100 -23.31 4.42 -7.70
C SER A 100 -22.43 4.07 -6.52
N VAL A 101 -21.17 3.74 -6.82
CA VAL A 101 -20.04 3.68 -5.89
C VAL A 101 -18.84 4.38 -6.51
N ASP A 102 -18.14 5.18 -5.73
CA ASP A 102 -16.89 5.85 -6.11
C ASP A 102 -15.85 5.63 -5.03
N CYS A 103 -14.60 5.29 -5.44
CA CYS A 103 -13.49 5.06 -4.53
C CYS A 103 -12.30 5.92 -4.94
N ASN A 104 -11.71 6.64 -3.99
CA ASN A 104 -10.46 7.36 -4.17
C ASN A 104 -9.47 7.03 -3.04
N ALA A 105 -8.31 7.70 -3.02
CA ALA A 105 -7.23 7.46 -2.07
C ALA A 105 -7.62 7.53 -0.59
N PHE A 106 -8.74 8.14 -0.22
CA PHE A 106 -9.15 8.32 1.19
C PHE A 106 -10.60 7.93 1.45
N SER A 107 -11.47 7.98 0.44
CA SER A 107 -12.90 7.84 0.63
C SER A 107 -13.51 6.83 -0.31
N THR A 108 -14.54 6.12 0.17
CA THR A 108 -15.45 5.32 -0.64
C THR A 108 -16.85 5.88 -0.45
N THR A 109 -17.48 6.32 -1.54
CA THR A 109 -18.78 7.00 -1.55
C THR A 109 -19.81 6.11 -2.23
N TYR A 110 -20.86 5.76 -1.50
CA TYR A 110 -22.04 5.08 -2.04
C TYR A 110 -23.20 6.03 -2.12
N VAL A 111 -24.00 5.93 -3.20
CA VAL A 111 -25.25 6.69 -3.38
C VAL A 111 -26.38 5.70 -3.54
N PHE A 112 -27.45 5.93 -2.77
CA PHE A 112 -28.67 5.11 -2.77
C PHE A 112 -29.87 5.99 -3.06
N GLU A 113 -30.91 5.42 -3.75
CA GLU A 113 -32.19 6.08 -4.00
C GLU A 113 -33.34 5.12 -3.68
N THR A 114 -34.16 5.48 -2.70
CA THR A 114 -35.31 4.67 -2.26
C THR A 114 -36.34 5.57 -1.59
N ALA A 115 -37.63 5.31 -1.80
CA ALA A 115 -38.78 6.00 -1.17
C ALA A 115 -38.71 7.54 -1.25
N GLY A 116 -38.28 8.09 -2.40
CA GLY A 116 -38.21 9.54 -2.61
C GLY A 116 -36.97 10.21 -1.96
N VAL A 117 -36.06 9.44 -1.38
CA VAL A 117 -34.85 9.92 -0.72
C VAL A 117 -33.61 9.43 -1.46
N ARG A 118 -32.64 10.34 -1.69
CA ARG A 118 -31.26 10.01 -2.01
C ARG A 118 -30.43 10.05 -0.74
N LEU A 119 -29.79 8.93 -0.41
CA LEU A 119 -28.85 8.81 0.70
C LEU A 119 -27.44 8.66 0.13
N LYS A 120 -26.51 9.50 0.59
CA LYS A 120 -25.07 9.37 0.29
C LYS A 120 -24.34 8.96 1.55
N ALA A 121 -23.60 7.85 1.47
CA ALA A 121 -22.75 7.32 2.55
C ALA A 121 -21.27 7.42 2.15
N ILE A 122 -20.47 8.20 2.88
CA ILE A 122 -19.08 8.50 2.59
C ILE A 122 -18.21 7.95 3.71
N PHE A 123 -17.52 6.85 3.44
CA PHE A 123 -16.49 6.31 4.34
C PHE A 123 -15.17 7.00 4.05
N THR A 124 -14.49 7.52 5.08
CA THR A 124 -13.20 8.22 4.93
C THR A 124 -12.22 7.76 5.99
N SER A 125 -11.04 7.31 5.56
CA SER A 125 -9.87 7.05 6.43
C SER A 125 -8.80 8.08 6.12
N PRO A 126 -8.45 9.01 7.03
CA PRO A 126 -7.60 10.16 6.73
C PRO A 126 -6.10 9.84 6.84
N ILE A 127 -5.65 8.78 6.16
CA ILE A 127 -4.27 8.28 6.19
C ILE A 127 -3.32 9.14 5.33
N LEU A 128 -3.12 10.39 5.74
CA LEU A 128 -2.31 11.40 5.05
C LEU A 128 -0.81 11.21 5.30
N LEU A 129 -0.04 10.78 4.30
CA LEU A 129 1.41 10.51 4.42
C LEU A 129 2.24 11.74 4.81
N ASN A 130 1.76 12.95 4.52
CA ASN A 130 2.42 14.21 4.86
C ASN A 130 1.99 14.82 6.22
N ASP A 131 1.17 14.09 7.00
CA ASP A 131 0.71 14.49 8.33
C ASP A 131 0.68 13.23 9.23
N LEU A 132 1.80 12.95 9.92
CA LEU A 132 1.97 11.73 10.71
C LEU A 132 0.92 11.58 11.83
N TYR A 133 0.39 12.67 12.35
CA TYR A 133 -0.67 12.62 13.33
C TYR A 133 -1.99 12.14 12.70
N LEU A 134 -2.41 12.71 11.56
CA LEU A 134 -3.60 12.25 10.85
C LEU A 134 -3.42 10.86 10.25
N LEU A 135 -2.21 10.51 9.79
CA LEU A 135 -1.86 9.17 9.32
C LEU A 135 -2.17 8.09 10.36
N THR A 136 -1.94 8.41 11.63
CA THR A 136 -2.04 7.44 12.74
C THR A 136 -3.24 7.62 13.65
N ARG A 137 -3.94 8.75 13.57
CA ARG A 137 -5.14 8.97 14.36
C ARG A 137 -6.16 7.86 14.09
N PRO A 138 -6.50 7.01 15.07
CA PRO A 138 -7.19 5.75 14.82
C PRO A 138 -8.70 5.97 14.72
N VAL A 139 -9.11 6.94 13.89
CA VAL A 139 -10.50 7.35 13.68
C VAL A 139 -10.81 7.39 12.21
N SER A 140 -11.76 6.57 11.78
CA SER A 140 -12.37 6.59 10.46
C SER A 140 -13.78 7.18 10.55
N TYR A 141 -14.28 7.68 9.44
CA TYR A 141 -15.52 8.43 9.39
C TYR A 141 -16.55 7.79 8.46
N LEU A 142 -17.83 7.91 8.85
CA LEU A 142 -18.98 7.73 7.96
C LEU A 142 -19.81 9.03 7.99
N GLU A 143 -19.68 9.83 6.94
CA GLU A 143 -20.60 10.94 6.73
C GLU A 143 -21.81 10.47 5.93
N LEU A 144 -22.99 10.78 6.45
CA LEU A 144 -24.27 10.53 5.79
C LEU A 144 -24.89 11.84 5.36
N GLN A 145 -25.35 11.89 4.10
CA GLN A 145 -26.05 13.05 3.55
C GLN A 145 -27.36 12.59 2.94
N SER A 146 -28.46 13.35 3.15
CA SER A 146 -29.77 13.05 2.58
C SER A 146 -30.33 14.21 1.76
N GLU A 147 -30.99 13.85 0.66
CA GLU A 147 -31.67 14.75 -0.24
C GLU A 147 -33.05 14.17 -0.62
N SER A 148 -34.10 14.98 -0.62
CA SER A 148 -35.41 14.60 -1.20
C SER A 148 -35.35 14.70 -2.71
N ILE A 149 -35.65 13.62 -3.41
CA ILE A 149 -35.71 13.58 -4.89
C ILE A 149 -37.16 13.69 -5.45
N ASP A 150 -38.15 13.55 -4.60
CA ASP A 150 -39.57 13.69 -4.96
C ASP A 150 -40.21 15.04 -4.52
N LYS A 151 -39.36 15.92 -3.93
CA LYS A 151 -39.74 17.26 -3.40
C LYS A 151 -40.65 17.21 -2.17
N LYS A 152 -40.83 16.06 -1.53
CA LYS A 152 -41.57 15.94 -0.28
C LYS A 152 -40.64 16.04 0.91
N LYS A 153 -41.19 16.25 2.09
CA LYS A 153 -40.47 16.21 3.35
C LYS A 153 -40.52 14.78 3.90
N HIS A 154 -39.35 14.17 4.11
CA HIS A 154 -39.22 12.83 4.68
C HIS A 154 -38.68 12.90 6.10
N GLN A 155 -39.13 11.96 6.93
CA GLN A 155 -38.47 11.66 8.23
C GLN A 155 -37.48 10.53 8.01
N ILE A 156 -36.22 10.78 8.35
CA ILE A 156 -35.15 9.78 8.14
C ILE A 156 -34.45 9.54 9.46
N LYS A 157 -34.44 8.28 9.91
CA LYS A 157 -33.60 7.83 11.01
C LYS A 157 -32.54 6.89 10.46
N ILE A 158 -31.36 6.94 11.02
CA ILE A 158 -30.26 6.06 10.66
C ILE A 158 -29.83 5.28 11.90
N LYS A 159 -29.71 3.97 11.74
CA LYS A 159 -29.09 3.07 12.70
C LYS A 159 -27.86 2.44 12.06
N VAL A 160 -26.71 2.54 12.73
CA VAL A 160 -25.49 1.81 12.37
C VAL A 160 -25.09 0.92 13.53
N SER A 161 -24.85 -0.36 13.21
CA SER A 161 -24.46 -1.39 14.18
C SER A 161 -23.15 -2.04 13.75
N VAL A 162 -22.24 -2.26 14.68
CA VAL A 162 -20.95 -2.92 14.45
C VAL A 162 -20.85 -4.14 15.36
N ALA A 163 -20.53 -5.28 14.79
CA ALA A 163 -20.39 -6.53 15.52
C ALA A 163 -19.09 -6.58 16.34
N GLU A 164 -19.14 -7.26 17.48
CA GLU A 164 -17.98 -7.50 18.36
C GLU A 164 -16.79 -8.20 17.68
N GLU A 165 -17.02 -8.79 16.51
CA GLU A 165 -16.01 -9.43 15.66
C GLU A 165 -14.83 -8.50 15.34
N ILE A 166 -15.04 -7.18 15.38
CA ILE A 166 -14.02 -6.17 15.09
C ILE A 166 -12.89 -6.14 16.13
N CYS A 167 -13.09 -6.72 17.31
CA CYS A 167 -12.12 -6.78 18.40
C CYS A 167 -11.81 -8.22 18.86
N THR A 168 -12.07 -9.22 18.01
CA THR A 168 -11.77 -10.63 18.30
C THR A 168 -10.96 -11.27 17.17
N ASP A 169 -10.07 -12.18 17.52
CA ASP A 169 -9.32 -12.98 16.54
C ASP A 169 -10.16 -14.20 16.07
N ARG A 170 -10.90 -14.82 16.99
CA ARG A 170 -11.75 -16.00 16.73
C ARG A 170 -13.17 -15.75 17.22
N THR A 171 -14.08 -15.55 16.29
CA THR A 171 -15.44 -15.04 16.51
C THR A 171 -16.31 -15.74 17.57
N LYS A 172 -16.05 -16.97 17.98
CA LYS A 172 -16.94 -17.71 18.91
C LYS A 172 -16.29 -18.15 20.22
N SER A 173 -15.02 -17.86 20.44
CA SER A 173 -14.29 -18.34 21.62
C SER A 173 -13.78 -17.23 22.55
N GLU A 174 -13.96 -15.98 22.17
CA GLU A 174 -13.44 -14.85 22.91
C GLU A 174 -14.61 -14.03 23.49
N ALA A 175 -14.66 -13.96 24.82
CA ALA A 175 -15.66 -13.14 25.48
C ALA A 175 -15.35 -11.65 25.30
N THR A 176 -16.38 -10.86 25.01
CA THR A 176 -16.30 -9.41 24.87
C THR A 176 -17.08 -8.69 25.96
N SER A 177 -16.76 -7.43 26.17
CA SER A 177 -17.51 -6.53 27.05
C SER A 177 -17.85 -5.24 26.32
N CYS A 178 -19.07 -4.76 26.55
CA CYS A 178 -19.58 -3.53 25.97
C CYS A 178 -19.89 -2.50 27.06
N GLU A 179 -19.66 -1.22 26.76
CA GLU A 179 -19.93 -0.12 27.71
C GLU A 179 -20.40 1.13 26.96
N LEU A 180 -21.39 1.83 27.51
CA LEU A 180 -21.81 3.15 27.05
C LEU A 180 -20.87 4.22 27.60
N VAL A 181 -20.36 5.08 26.73
CA VAL A 181 -19.41 6.14 27.08
C VAL A 181 -20.03 7.51 26.74
N ASP A 182 -20.24 8.33 27.74
CA ASP A 182 -20.79 9.68 27.58
C ASP A 182 -19.67 10.69 27.34
N LEU A 183 -19.65 11.30 26.18
CA LEU A 183 -18.71 12.35 25.75
C LEU A 183 -19.41 13.72 25.64
N GLY A 184 -20.44 13.95 26.43
CA GLY A 184 -21.24 15.18 26.41
C GLY A 184 -22.24 15.18 25.23
N LYS A 185 -22.00 16.00 24.21
CA LYS A 185 -22.85 16.02 23.01
C LYS A 185 -22.71 14.76 22.17
N LEU A 186 -21.59 14.11 22.26
CA LEU A 186 -21.33 12.85 21.57
C LEU A 186 -21.69 11.69 22.50
N LYS A 187 -22.34 10.69 21.93
CA LYS A 187 -22.63 9.43 22.60
C LYS A 187 -21.83 8.34 21.93
N SER A 188 -21.14 7.58 22.72
CA SER A 188 -20.27 6.52 22.25
C SER A 188 -20.65 5.20 22.93
N VAL A 189 -20.43 4.11 22.22
CA VAL A 189 -20.45 2.77 22.80
C VAL A 189 -19.12 2.12 22.42
N ARG A 190 -18.49 1.44 23.39
CA ARG A 190 -17.27 0.68 23.14
C ARG A 190 -17.50 -0.80 23.30
N VAL A 191 -16.69 -1.59 22.58
CA VAL A 191 -16.58 -3.04 22.74
C VAL A 191 -15.10 -3.44 22.72
N GLY A 192 -14.73 -4.42 23.52
CA GLY A 192 -13.38 -4.99 23.58
C GLY A 192 -13.38 -6.40 24.14
N SER A 193 -12.32 -7.16 23.85
CA SER A 193 -12.11 -8.48 24.46
C SER A 193 -12.01 -8.36 25.99
N VAL A 194 -12.59 -9.31 26.72
CA VAL A 194 -12.48 -9.37 28.18
C VAL A 194 -11.06 -9.72 28.62
N ALA A 195 -10.39 -10.57 27.87
CA ALA A 195 -9.06 -11.06 28.22
C ALA A 195 -7.95 -10.00 28.10
N GLN A 196 -8.09 -9.06 27.16
CA GLN A 196 -7.11 -7.98 26.91
C GLN A 196 -5.65 -8.50 26.86
N ASN A 197 -5.43 -9.57 26.12
CA ASN A 197 -4.10 -10.17 25.94
C ASN A 197 -3.28 -9.35 24.94
N VAL A 198 -2.77 -8.20 25.39
CA VAL A 198 -2.04 -7.21 24.57
C VAL A 198 -0.82 -7.86 23.92
N ILE A 199 -0.78 -7.85 22.58
CA ILE A 199 0.33 -8.39 21.76
C ILE A 199 0.70 -9.83 22.15
N SER A 200 -0.30 -10.67 22.47
CA SER A 200 -0.04 -12.06 22.89
C SER A 200 0.10 -13.05 21.73
N GLY A 201 -0.12 -12.61 20.50
CA GLY A 201 -0.06 -13.43 19.30
C GLY A 201 0.50 -12.70 18.11
N SER A 202 0.96 -13.50 17.14
CA SER A 202 1.46 -12.99 15.85
C SER A 202 1.11 -13.99 14.75
N GLY A 203 1.24 -13.60 13.50
CA GLY A 203 1.03 -14.51 12.39
C GLY A 203 0.30 -13.88 11.22
N ASP A 204 0.15 -14.66 10.19
CA ASP A 204 -0.42 -14.22 8.93
C ASP A 204 -1.90 -13.87 9.04
N ASP A 205 -2.72 -14.81 9.54
CA ASP A 205 -4.18 -14.65 9.74
C ASP A 205 -4.54 -14.16 11.17
N HIS A 206 -3.55 -13.57 11.89
CA HIS A 206 -3.79 -13.03 13.22
C HIS A 206 -4.45 -11.66 13.14
N ARG A 207 -5.56 -11.48 13.89
CA ARG A 207 -6.31 -10.25 14.05
C ARG A 207 -6.21 -9.75 15.49
N ILE A 208 -6.50 -8.47 15.69
CA ILE A 208 -6.45 -7.89 17.03
C ILE A 208 -7.54 -8.47 17.94
N ASN A 209 -7.15 -8.87 19.17
CA ASN A 209 -8.06 -9.33 20.21
C ASN A 209 -7.76 -8.66 21.57
N TRP A 210 -7.24 -7.45 21.51
CA TRP A 210 -7.05 -6.56 22.65
C TRP A 210 -7.42 -5.13 22.26
N GLY A 211 -7.49 -4.22 23.23
CA GLY A 211 -7.94 -2.86 23.00
C GLY A 211 -9.44 -2.73 22.88
N TYR A 212 -9.89 -1.60 22.38
CA TYR A 212 -11.31 -1.23 22.38
C TYR A 212 -11.70 -0.53 21.09
N PHE A 213 -12.75 -1.02 20.47
CA PHE A 213 -13.44 -0.33 19.37
C PHE A 213 -14.48 0.64 19.93
N TYR A 214 -14.64 1.80 19.32
CA TYR A 214 -15.62 2.83 19.68
C TYR A 214 -16.48 3.21 18.47
N LEU A 215 -17.82 3.20 18.66
CA LEU A 215 -18.79 3.74 17.70
C LEU A 215 -19.41 4.99 18.32
N THR A 216 -19.28 6.15 17.63
CA THR A 216 -19.65 7.44 18.21
C THR A 216 -20.44 8.31 17.24
N SER A 217 -21.48 8.99 17.75
CA SER A 217 -22.23 10.01 17.02
C SER A 217 -22.86 11.06 17.96
N GLU A 218 -23.58 12.04 17.41
CA GLU A 218 -24.45 12.94 18.18
C GLU A 218 -25.84 12.33 18.52
N GLY A 219 -26.09 11.08 18.10
CA GLY A 219 -27.33 10.35 18.35
C GLY A 219 -27.38 9.65 19.71
N THR A 220 -28.06 8.53 19.77
CA THR A 220 -28.12 7.65 20.93
C THR A 220 -27.26 6.42 20.69
N SER A 221 -26.68 5.87 21.74
CA SER A 221 -25.89 4.62 21.69
C SER A 221 -26.61 3.51 22.45
N SER A 222 -26.53 2.28 21.94
CA SER A 222 -27.13 1.08 22.56
C SER A 222 -26.27 -0.16 22.32
N ILE A 223 -26.59 -1.21 23.05
CA ILE A 223 -25.98 -2.54 22.94
C ILE A 223 -27.09 -3.53 22.61
N GLU A 224 -26.91 -4.33 21.57
CA GLU A 224 -27.82 -5.42 21.20
C GLU A 224 -27.06 -6.72 21.38
N LEU A 225 -27.46 -7.46 22.42
CA LEU A 225 -26.83 -8.73 22.75
C LEU A 225 -27.20 -9.78 21.69
N GLY A 226 -26.19 -10.51 21.22
CA GLY A 226 -26.39 -11.63 20.31
C GLY A 226 -27.04 -12.81 21.01
N GLU A 227 -27.86 -13.56 20.27
CA GLU A 227 -28.46 -14.81 20.71
C GLU A 227 -27.99 -15.99 19.85
N GLY A 228 -27.58 -17.05 20.46
CA GLY A 228 -27.09 -18.24 19.76
C GLY A 228 -25.78 -17.99 19.00
N ASP A 229 -25.84 -18.07 17.68
CA ASP A 229 -24.69 -17.83 16.78
C ASP A 229 -24.54 -16.38 16.33
N GLU A 230 -25.50 -15.51 16.64
CA GLU A 230 -25.42 -14.10 16.31
C GLU A 230 -24.47 -13.34 17.24
N PRO A 231 -23.66 -12.40 16.71
CA PRO A 231 -22.75 -11.61 17.52
C PRO A 231 -23.49 -10.52 18.29
N THR A 232 -22.87 -10.02 19.36
CA THR A 232 -23.27 -8.78 20.01
C THR A 232 -22.94 -7.59 19.12
N TYR A 233 -23.88 -6.63 19.00
CA TYR A 233 -23.71 -5.40 18.27
C TYR A 233 -23.65 -4.18 19.18
N VAL A 234 -22.70 -3.30 18.92
CA VAL A 234 -22.70 -1.93 19.42
C VAL A 234 -23.34 -1.02 18.38
N CYS A 235 -24.28 -0.19 18.80
CA CYS A 235 -25.17 0.52 17.90
C CYS A 235 -25.18 2.02 18.17
N THR A 236 -25.39 2.80 17.12
CA THR A 236 -25.76 4.23 17.21
C THR A 236 -26.99 4.52 16.35
N GLU A 237 -27.91 5.35 16.88
CA GLU A 237 -29.11 5.77 16.16
C GLU A 237 -29.25 7.29 16.21
N LEU A 238 -29.59 7.90 15.06
CA LEU A 238 -29.72 9.34 14.93
C LEU A 238 -30.79 9.74 13.89
N GLU A 239 -31.35 10.94 14.05
CA GLU A 239 -32.17 11.57 13.02
C GLU A 239 -31.29 12.23 11.97
N LEU A 240 -31.53 11.89 10.69
CA LEU A 240 -30.80 12.47 9.56
C LEU A 240 -31.62 13.61 8.92
N LYS A 241 -31.28 14.86 9.25
CA LYS A 241 -31.96 16.05 8.67
C LYS A 241 -31.39 16.41 7.29
N LYS A 242 -30.07 16.62 7.19
CA LYS A 242 -29.34 16.89 5.95
C LYS A 242 -28.02 16.11 5.92
N SER A 243 -27.28 16.17 7.01
CA SER A 243 -26.04 15.42 7.17
C SER A 243 -25.84 15.00 8.62
N ALA A 244 -25.14 13.90 8.82
CA ALA A 244 -24.72 13.39 10.12
C ALA A 244 -23.34 12.75 9.99
N LEU A 245 -22.61 12.75 11.11
CA LEU A 245 -21.28 12.14 11.19
C LEU A 245 -21.28 11.02 12.24
N ILE A 246 -20.79 9.87 11.82
CA ILE A 246 -20.50 8.73 12.69
C ILE A 246 -19.00 8.48 12.63
N THR A 247 -18.36 8.18 13.74
CA THR A 247 -16.94 7.79 13.77
C THR A 247 -16.78 6.39 14.29
N PHE A 248 -15.82 5.69 13.66
CA PHE A 248 -15.28 4.40 14.05
C PHE A 248 -13.87 4.63 14.57
N ALA A 249 -13.60 4.27 15.82
CA ALA A 249 -12.28 4.46 16.41
C ALA A 249 -11.79 3.17 17.09
N TYR A 250 -10.48 2.95 17.14
CA TYR A 250 -9.88 1.80 17.80
C TYR A 250 -8.67 2.23 18.64
N ASP A 251 -8.69 1.91 19.93
CA ASP A 251 -7.54 2.07 20.83
C ASP A 251 -6.88 0.70 21.02
N ASP A 252 -5.73 0.51 20.44
CA ASP A 252 -4.98 -0.76 20.50
C ASP A 252 -4.04 -0.86 21.71
N ILE A 253 -4.10 0.09 22.66
CA ILE A 253 -3.32 0.16 23.89
C ILE A 253 -1.82 0.23 23.61
N ASP A 254 -1.22 -0.91 23.25
CA ASP A 254 0.11 -1.04 22.67
C ASP A 254 0.00 -1.68 21.29
N SER A 255 0.79 -1.17 20.35
CA SER A 255 0.64 -1.49 18.93
C SER A 255 1.64 -2.51 18.42
N ILE A 256 2.89 -2.42 18.89
CA ILE A 256 4.03 -3.20 18.40
C ILE A 256 4.90 -3.61 19.59
N GLU A 257 5.36 -4.86 19.60
CA GLU A 257 6.49 -5.26 20.42
C GLU A 257 7.77 -5.13 19.58
N TYR A 258 8.73 -4.34 20.06
CA TYR A 258 9.97 -4.01 19.36
C TYR A 258 11.16 -4.32 20.23
N PHE A 259 11.83 -5.46 19.97
CA PHE A 259 12.97 -5.98 20.76
C PHE A 259 12.69 -5.99 22.27
N GLY A 260 11.54 -6.59 22.64
CA GLY A 260 11.11 -6.75 24.02
C GLY A 260 10.46 -5.50 24.65
N LYS A 261 10.19 -4.46 23.88
CA LYS A 261 9.50 -3.23 24.34
C LYS A 261 8.17 -3.08 23.65
N HIS A 262 7.13 -2.80 24.42
CA HIS A 262 5.81 -2.43 23.89
C HIS A 262 5.79 -0.95 23.50
N LEU A 263 5.46 -0.68 22.23
CA LEU A 263 5.39 0.67 21.68
C LEU A 263 3.95 1.03 21.34
N ARG A 264 3.56 2.26 21.71
CA ARG A 264 2.26 2.82 21.35
C ARG A 264 2.26 3.43 19.97
N SER A 265 1.08 3.49 19.35
CA SER A 265 0.91 4.20 18.09
C SER A 265 1.34 5.67 18.21
N TYR A 266 1.86 6.24 17.12
CA TYR A 266 2.37 7.62 17.07
C TYR A 266 1.36 8.68 17.55
N TRP A 267 0.05 8.50 17.27
CA TRP A 267 -0.97 9.44 17.73
C TRP A 267 -1.02 9.58 19.26
N ASN A 268 -0.64 8.51 19.97
CA ASN A 268 -0.66 8.44 21.44
C ASN A 268 0.70 8.69 22.07
N LYS A 269 1.66 9.23 21.33
CA LYS A 269 3.03 9.52 21.82
C LYS A 269 3.06 10.44 23.05
N ASP A 270 2.06 11.31 23.17
CA ASP A 270 1.92 12.27 24.28
C ASP A 270 0.90 11.78 25.34
N GLY A 271 0.41 10.53 25.26
CA GLY A 271 -0.52 9.94 26.21
C GLY A 271 -1.97 10.47 26.12
N SER A 272 -2.37 11.00 24.95
CA SER A 272 -3.74 11.51 24.74
C SER A 272 -4.75 10.35 24.81
N PRO A 273 -5.84 10.44 25.60
CA PRO A 273 -6.88 9.43 25.60
C PRO A 273 -7.63 9.37 24.27
N ILE A 274 -8.04 8.18 23.86
CA ILE A 274 -8.83 7.97 22.62
C ILE A 274 -10.11 8.80 22.59
N THR A 275 -10.76 9.01 23.73
CA THR A 275 -11.96 9.84 23.83
C THR A 275 -11.72 11.30 23.46
N THR A 276 -10.53 11.82 23.76
CA THR A 276 -10.08 13.14 23.31
C THR A 276 -9.89 13.18 21.79
N GLU A 277 -9.31 12.13 21.23
CA GLU A 277 -9.10 12.03 19.77
C GLU A 277 -10.42 11.89 19.01
N ILE A 278 -11.39 11.15 19.54
CA ILE A 278 -12.75 11.08 18.99
C ILE A 278 -13.42 12.46 19.00
N ALA A 279 -13.33 13.19 20.10
CA ALA A 279 -13.90 14.54 20.18
C ALA A 279 -13.23 15.51 19.20
N LYS A 280 -11.90 15.48 19.09
CA LYS A 280 -11.15 16.26 18.08
C LYS A 280 -11.57 15.89 16.66
N ALA A 281 -11.72 14.59 16.37
CA ALA A 281 -12.11 14.09 15.07
C ALA A 281 -13.49 14.60 14.63
N HIS A 282 -14.48 14.63 15.53
CA HIS A 282 -15.77 15.25 15.26
C HIS A 282 -15.66 16.76 15.02
N ALA A 283 -14.84 17.45 15.80
CA ALA A 283 -14.69 18.91 15.72
C ALA A 283 -14.00 19.36 14.41
N ASP A 284 -12.98 18.60 13.94
CA ASP A 284 -12.14 18.97 12.81
C ASP A 284 -12.50 18.26 11.50
N TYR A 285 -13.52 17.38 11.48
CA TYR A 285 -13.88 16.53 10.35
C TYR A 285 -13.87 17.25 8.99
N LYS A 286 -14.56 18.40 8.89
CA LYS A 286 -14.65 19.16 7.63
C LYS A 286 -13.28 19.59 7.11
N THR A 287 -12.39 19.98 8.01
CA THR A 287 -11.01 20.38 7.67
C THR A 287 -10.22 19.17 7.20
N VAL A 288 -10.35 18.06 7.90
CA VAL A 288 -9.66 16.80 7.55
C VAL A 288 -10.17 16.24 6.23
N ALA A 289 -11.49 16.17 6.03
CA ALA A 289 -12.09 15.73 4.78
C ALA A 289 -11.63 16.57 3.59
N LYS A 290 -11.53 17.91 3.79
CA LYS A 290 -10.99 18.80 2.75
C LYS A 290 -9.51 18.52 2.48
N LYS A 291 -8.67 18.32 3.48
CA LYS A 291 -7.25 17.94 3.29
C LYS A 291 -7.13 16.65 2.47
N CYS A 292 -7.95 15.63 2.78
CA CYS A 292 -7.99 14.37 2.04
C CYS A 292 -8.41 14.56 0.59
N ALA A 293 -9.46 15.33 0.33
CA ALA A 293 -9.93 15.64 -1.02
C ALA A 293 -8.85 16.40 -1.83
N ASP A 294 -8.28 17.46 -1.27
CA ASP A 294 -7.23 18.26 -1.92
C ASP A 294 -5.97 17.41 -2.22
N PHE A 295 -5.65 16.43 -1.37
CA PHE A 295 -4.53 15.50 -1.61
C PHE A 295 -4.87 14.51 -2.74
N ALA A 296 -6.06 13.88 -2.69
CA ALA A 296 -6.51 12.94 -3.69
C ALA A 296 -6.56 13.57 -5.09
N ASP A 297 -7.12 14.78 -5.20
CA ASP A 297 -7.21 15.51 -6.47
C ASP A 297 -5.82 15.80 -7.06
N ARG A 298 -4.88 16.28 -6.23
CA ARG A 298 -3.51 16.53 -6.69
C ARG A 298 -2.80 15.23 -7.11
N MET A 299 -2.94 14.17 -6.33
CA MET A 299 -2.37 12.87 -6.65
C MET A 299 -2.92 12.34 -7.98
N PHE A 300 -4.25 12.40 -8.18
CA PHE A 300 -4.91 11.96 -9.41
C PHE A 300 -4.41 12.76 -10.63
N ILE A 301 -4.41 14.09 -10.56
CA ILE A 301 -3.94 14.97 -11.65
C ILE A 301 -2.48 14.66 -12.03
N ASP A 302 -1.61 14.53 -11.03
CA ASP A 302 -0.20 14.22 -11.28
C ASP A 302 -0.02 12.81 -11.86
N SER A 303 -0.84 11.86 -11.44
CA SER A 303 -0.84 10.48 -11.94
C SER A 303 -1.32 10.40 -13.40
N VAL A 304 -2.38 11.15 -13.75
CA VAL A 304 -2.83 11.31 -15.15
C VAL A 304 -1.71 11.89 -16.02
N ARG A 305 -1.01 12.91 -15.53
CA ARG A 305 0.12 13.49 -16.25
C ARG A 305 1.29 12.51 -16.42
N ALA A 306 1.54 11.67 -15.43
CA ALA A 306 2.62 10.70 -15.46
C ALA A 306 2.34 9.51 -16.38
N GLY A 307 1.13 8.90 -16.33
CA GLY A 307 0.87 7.64 -16.98
C GLY A 307 -0.57 7.42 -17.48
N GLY A 308 -1.39 8.47 -17.58
CA GLY A 308 -2.76 8.40 -18.11
C GLY A 308 -3.83 8.08 -17.05
N GLU A 309 -5.07 8.08 -17.50
CA GLU A 309 -6.25 7.98 -16.61
C GLU A 309 -6.36 6.61 -15.95
N LYS A 310 -6.22 5.51 -16.70
CA LYS A 310 -6.23 4.14 -16.17
C LYS A 310 -5.17 3.94 -15.09
N TYR A 311 -3.98 4.48 -15.32
CA TYR A 311 -2.91 4.45 -14.32
C TYR A 311 -3.29 5.22 -13.06
N ALA A 312 -3.88 6.41 -13.20
CA ALA A 312 -4.32 7.22 -12.06
C ALA A 312 -5.38 6.52 -11.22
N GLU A 313 -6.36 5.85 -11.84
CA GLU A 313 -7.39 5.07 -11.15
C GLU A 313 -6.81 3.89 -10.36
N ILE A 314 -5.82 3.20 -10.92
CA ILE A 314 -5.09 2.14 -10.20
C ILE A 314 -4.42 2.72 -8.94
N LEU A 315 -3.78 3.89 -9.04
CA LEU A 315 -3.08 4.50 -7.92
C LEU A 315 -4.02 4.98 -6.81
N GLU A 316 -5.22 5.46 -7.13
CA GLU A 316 -6.23 5.82 -6.12
C GLU A 316 -6.58 4.65 -5.20
N LEU A 317 -6.75 3.45 -5.77
CA LEU A 317 -7.04 2.25 -5.00
C LEU A 317 -5.81 1.72 -4.26
N ALA A 318 -4.65 1.71 -4.92
CA ALA A 318 -3.39 1.23 -4.37
C ALA A 318 -2.92 2.03 -3.15
N TYR A 319 -3.16 3.36 -3.13
CA TYR A 319 -2.75 4.23 -2.03
C TYR A 319 -3.29 3.74 -0.68
N ARG A 320 -4.62 3.53 -0.58
CA ARG A 320 -5.25 3.13 0.68
C ARG A 320 -4.71 1.81 1.20
N GLN A 321 -4.57 0.83 0.32
CA GLN A 321 -4.07 -0.48 0.68
C GLN A 321 -2.61 -0.44 1.10
N ALA A 322 -1.74 0.19 0.32
CA ALA A 322 -0.31 0.25 0.61
C ALA A 322 -0.02 0.94 1.94
N VAL A 323 -0.72 2.06 2.23
CA VAL A 323 -0.53 2.80 3.48
C VAL A 323 -1.06 2.02 4.68
N ALA A 324 -2.28 1.46 4.58
CA ALA A 324 -2.93 0.72 5.66
C ALA A 324 -2.31 -0.66 5.95
N ALA A 325 -1.34 -1.11 5.15
CA ALA A 325 -0.55 -2.30 5.44
C ALA A 325 0.56 -2.06 6.49
N HIS A 326 0.58 -0.87 7.10
CA HIS A 326 1.61 -0.47 8.07
C HIS A 326 1.03 0.03 9.38
N LYS A 327 1.86 -0.05 10.43
CA LYS A 327 1.69 0.64 11.70
C LYS A 327 2.85 1.59 11.94
N LEU A 328 2.57 2.83 12.33
CA LEU A 328 3.57 3.82 12.67
C LEU A 328 3.64 4.00 14.17
N VAL A 329 4.83 3.81 14.73
CA VAL A 329 5.16 4.01 16.15
C VAL A 329 6.45 4.81 16.26
N LEU A 330 6.80 5.24 17.47
CA LEU A 330 8.15 5.75 17.78
C LEU A 330 8.88 4.74 18.65
N ASP A 331 10.20 4.59 18.41
CA ASP A 331 11.06 3.87 19.36
C ASP A 331 11.39 4.70 20.60
N GLU A 332 12.23 4.15 21.48
CA GLU A 332 12.63 4.79 22.75
C GLU A 332 13.47 6.06 22.53
N GLU A 333 14.14 6.18 21.39
CA GLU A 333 14.93 7.33 20.95
C GLU A 333 14.05 8.41 20.27
N GLY A 334 12.78 8.14 20.04
CA GLY A 334 11.84 9.01 19.34
C GLY A 334 11.93 8.94 17.82
N GLU A 335 12.61 7.92 17.28
CA GLU A 335 12.72 7.70 15.85
C GLU A 335 11.46 7.02 15.28
N VAL A 336 11.10 7.41 14.07
CA VAL A 336 9.93 6.84 13.39
C VAL A 336 10.21 5.38 12.99
N LEU A 337 9.31 4.50 13.37
CA LEU A 337 9.20 3.13 12.86
C LEU A 337 7.91 2.99 12.07
N PHE A 338 8.01 2.51 10.83
CA PHE A 338 6.86 2.31 9.94
C PHE A 338 6.80 0.84 9.53
N ILE A 339 6.11 0.06 10.35
CA ILE A 339 6.16 -1.39 10.36
C ILE A 339 5.12 -1.97 9.43
N SER A 340 5.57 -2.61 8.36
CA SER A 340 4.68 -3.36 7.46
C SER A 340 4.27 -4.71 8.07
N LYS A 341 3.05 -5.15 7.75
CA LYS A 341 2.64 -6.55 7.84
C LYS A 341 2.64 -7.15 6.44
N GLU A 342 3.31 -8.25 6.26
CA GLU A 342 3.20 -9.04 5.04
C GLU A 342 1.90 -9.87 5.09
N CYS A 343 0.87 -9.38 4.38
CA CYS A 343 -0.48 -9.94 4.44
C CYS A 343 -0.62 -11.13 3.48
N PHE A 344 -1.07 -12.25 4.02
CA PHE A 344 -1.24 -13.54 3.34
C PHE A 344 -0.05 -13.95 2.47
N SER A 345 1.06 -14.18 3.14
CA SER A 345 2.27 -14.80 2.66
C SER A 345 2.90 -15.60 3.81
N ASN A 346 3.29 -14.92 4.91
CA ASN A 346 3.83 -15.53 6.13
C ASN A 346 3.61 -14.65 7.38
N GLY A 347 3.08 -13.44 7.22
CA GLY A 347 2.85 -12.48 8.29
C GLY A 347 4.11 -11.82 8.84
N CYS A 348 5.24 -11.87 8.15
CA CYS A 348 6.47 -11.20 8.56
C CYS A 348 6.28 -9.70 8.73
N ALA A 349 7.10 -9.09 9.57
CA ALA A 349 7.09 -7.68 9.88
C ALA A 349 8.39 -7.00 9.44
N ALA A 350 8.28 -5.80 8.85
CA ALA A 350 9.39 -5.06 8.29
C ALA A 350 10.19 -5.88 7.24
N THR A 351 9.49 -6.70 6.45
CA THR A 351 10.08 -7.55 5.41
C THR A 351 10.73 -6.68 4.35
N VAL A 352 12.00 -6.93 4.06
CA VAL A 352 12.81 -6.04 3.18
C VAL A 352 12.38 -6.14 1.73
N ASP A 353 12.17 -7.34 1.20
CA ASP A 353 11.75 -7.57 -0.18
C ASP A 353 10.27 -7.21 -0.45
N VAL A 354 9.50 -6.92 0.60
CA VAL A 354 8.14 -6.35 0.56
C VAL A 354 8.16 -4.83 0.71
N SER A 355 9.05 -4.31 1.54
CA SER A 355 9.26 -2.87 1.72
C SER A 355 9.89 -2.24 0.48
N TYR A 356 10.92 -2.86 -0.10
CA TYR A 356 11.63 -2.37 -1.28
C TYR A 356 10.70 -2.04 -2.48
N PRO A 357 9.80 -2.93 -2.92
CA PRO A 357 8.87 -2.56 -3.99
C PRO A 357 7.92 -1.43 -3.62
N SER A 358 7.62 -1.23 -2.33
CA SER A 358 6.64 -0.23 -1.89
C SER A 358 7.16 1.21 -1.82
N ILE A 359 8.49 1.41 -1.76
CA ILE A 359 9.08 2.72 -1.50
C ILE A 359 8.70 3.85 -2.47
N PRO A 360 8.36 3.63 -3.76
CA PRO A 360 8.01 4.72 -4.66
C PRO A 360 6.92 5.63 -4.12
N LEU A 361 5.87 5.08 -3.52
CA LEU A 361 4.80 5.85 -2.87
C LEU A 361 5.34 6.74 -1.76
N PHE A 362 6.13 6.17 -0.87
CA PHE A 362 6.61 6.85 0.34
C PHE A 362 7.72 7.86 0.03
N LEU A 363 8.57 7.60 -0.96
CA LEU A 363 9.57 8.56 -1.44
C LEU A 363 8.96 9.83 -2.02
N ILE A 364 7.78 9.74 -2.65
CA ILE A 364 7.08 10.89 -3.21
C ILE A 364 6.53 11.79 -2.10
N TYR A 365 5.94 11.20 -1.05
CA TYR A 365 5.14 11.96 -0.09
C TYR A 365 5.80 12.13 1.28
N ASN A 366 6.61 11.16 1.73
CA ASN A 366 7.32 11.24 3.02
C ASN A 366 8.47 10.23 3.11
N PRO A 367 9.69 10.59 2.70
CA PRO A 367 10.87 9.71 2.75
C PRO A 367 11.26 9.24 4.17
N GLU A 368 10.83 9.93 5.23
CA GLU A 368 11.07 9.50 6.61
C GLU A 368 10.42 8.13 6.91
N LEU A 369 9.30 7.83 6.26
CA LEU A 369 8.65 6.53 6.41
C LEU A 369 9.50 5.40 5.83
N VAL A 370 10.26 5.66 4.76
CA VAL A 370 11.21 4.66 4.21
C VAL A 370 12.34 4.38 5.20
N LYS A 371 12.88 5.41 5.88
CA LYS A 371 13.83 5.19 6.98
C LYS A 371 13.20 4.35 8.09
N GLY A 372 11.93 4.64 8.42
CA GLY A 372 11.17 3.89 9.42
C GLY A 372 10.99 2.41 9.08
N MET A 373 10.93 2.04 7.79
CA MET A 373 10.93 0.64 7.34
C MET A 373 12.30 -0.03 7.53
N MET A 374 13.39 0.72 7.37
CA MET A 374 14.76 0.19 7.39
C MET A 374 15.34 0.07 8.81
N ARG A 375 14.94 0.92 9.76
CA ARG A 375 15.47 0.93 11.13
C ARG A 375 15.39 -0.42 11.85
N PRO A 376 14.28 -1.19 11.77
CA PRO A 376 14.22 -2.52 12.39
C PRO A 376 15.29 -3.49 11.85
N ILE A 377 15.55 -3.41 10.55
CA ILE A 377 16.55 -4.26 9.86
C ILE A 377 17.95 -3.91 10.33
N TYR A 378 18.31 -2.63 10.43
CA TYR A 378 19.60 -2.21 10.98
C TYR A 378 19.78 -2.61 12.44
N LYS A 379 18.72 -2.44 13.26
CA LYS A 379 18.77 -2.85 14.67
C LYS A 379 19.00 -4.34 14.81
N PHE A 380 18.31 -5.17 14.03
CA PHE A 380 18.51 -6.61 14.04
C PHE A 380 19.89 -7.00 13.50
N THR A 381 20.38 -6.40 12.41
CA THR A 381 21.72 -6.63 11.86
C THR A 381 22.83 -6.37 12.87
N ARG A 382 22.66 -5.40 13.78
CA ARG A 382 23.63 -5.08 14.85
C ARG A 382 23.53 -5.98 16.07
N SER A 383 22.52 -6.84 16.16
CA SER A 383 22.32 -7.74 17.28
C SER A 383 23.24 -8.96 17.19
N GLU A 384 23.55 -9.58 18.32
CA GLU A 384 24.32 -10.83 18.37
C GLU A 384 23.60 -12.03 17.73
N ALA A 385 22.29 -11.91 17.52
CA ALA A 385 21.47 -12.95 16.90
C ALA A 385 21.71 -13.06 15.38
N TRP A 386 22.09 -11.95 14.71
CA TRP A 386 22.42 -11.97 13.29
C TRP A 386 23.91 -12.24 13.06
N LYS A 387 24.22 -13.39 12.48
CA LYS A 387 25.61 -13.88 12.32
C LYS A 387 26.14 -13.82 10.89
N TYR A 388 25.33 -13.33 9.94
CA TYR A 388 25.69 -13.29 8.53
C TYR A 388 26.22 -11.91 8.10
N ASP A 389 26.96 -11.88 7.00
CA ASP A 389 27.54 -10.68 6.40
C ASP A 389 26.67 -10.03 5.32
N PHE A 390 25.40 -10.46 5.22
CA PHE A 390 24.38 -9.92 4.34
C PHE A 390 23.18 -9.37 5.14
N ALA A 391 22.23 -8.74 4.46
CA ALA A 391 21.04 -8.16 5.10
C ALA A 391 20.01 -9.22 5.48
N PRO A 392 19.37 -9.13 6.66
CA PRO A 392 18.28 -10.02 7.05
C PRO A 392 17.01 -9.74 6.22
N HIS A 393 16.15 -10.75 6.08
CA HIS A 393 14.89 -10.67 5.34
C HIS A 393 13.81 -9.86 6.08
N ASP A 394 13.66 -10.04 7.39
CA ASP A 394 12.63 -9.39 8.21
C ASP A 394 13.13 -9.13 9.63
N ALA A 395 12.33 -8.46 10.45
CA ALA A 395 12.65 -8.22 11.86
C ALA A 395 11.68 -8.91 12.83
N GLY A 396 10.77 -9.74 12.35
CA GLY A 396 9.81 -10.46 13.18
C GLY A 396 8.56 -10.92 12.46
N GLN A 397 7.54 -11.30 13.23
CA GLN A 397 6.21 -11.60 12.74
C GLN A 397 5.19 -10.65 13.38
N TYR A 398 4.49 -9.89 12.54
CA TYR A 398 3.61 -8.80 12.97
C TYR A 398 2.59 -9.26 14.05
N PRO A 399 2.43 -8.54 15.17
CA PRO A 399 3.03 -7.24 15.55
C PRO A 399 4.30 -7.36 16.43
N ILE A 400 4.97 -8.53 16.48
CA ILE A 400 6.12 -8.83 17.34
C ILE A 400 7.41 -8.79 16.52
N LEU A 401 8.29 -7.81 16.80
CA LEU A 401 9.56 -7.60 16.13
C LEU A 401 10.73 -7.85 17.08
N ASN A 402 11.11 -9.12 17.26
CA ASN A 402 12.21 -9.55 18.13
C ASN A 402 13.37 -10.23 17.37
N GLY A 403 13.39 -10.08 16.04
CA GLY A 403 14.37 -10.69 15.15
C GLY A 403 13.71 -11.52 14.04
N GLN A 404 14.47 -11.85 13.01
CA GLN A 404 13.98 -12.53 11.82
C GLN A 404 13.30 -13.86 12.16
N VAL A 405 12.14 -14.08 11.53
CA VAL A 405 11.38 -15.34 11.63
C VAL A 405 11.38 -16.14 10.32
N TYR A 406 11.62 -15.50 9.18
CA TYR A 406 11.74 -16.18 7.90
C TYR A 406 12.93 -17.14 7.89
N GLY A 407 12.70 -18.39 7.52
CA GLY A 407 13.74 -19.41 7.56
C GLY A 407 14.23 -19.80 8.97
N LEU A 408 13.52 -19.40 10.03
CA LEU A 408 13.82 -19.83 11.39
C LEU A 408 13.37 -21.29 11.61
N ASN A 409 14.31 -22.14 12.02
CA ASN A 409 13.96 -23.44 12.56
C ASN A 409 13.48 -23.25 14.00
N ARG A 410 12.19 -23.46 14.24
CA ARG A 410 11.56 -23.22 15.55
C ARG A 410 11.97 -24.24 16.62
N GLU A 411 12.51 -25.40 16.22
CA GLU A 411 12.95 -26.45 17.16
C GLU A 411 14.36 -26.14 17.68
N THR A 412 15.26 -25.66 16.80
CA THR A 412 16.66 -25.37 17.16
C THR A 412 16.91 -23.90 17.49
N GLY A 413 16.03 -23.01 17.08
CA GLY A 413 16.24 -21.56 17.17
C GLY A 413 17.26 -21.00 16.17
N GLU A 414 17.68 -21.80 15.17
CA GLU A 414 18.68 -21.41 14.19
C GLU A 414 18.06 -20.91 12.88
N LEU A 415 18.66 -19.88 12.30
CA LEU A 415 18.29 -19.39 10.96
C LEU A 415 18.94 -20.29 9.89
N MET A 416 18.10 -20.86 9.02
CA MET A 416 18.53 -21.76 7.95
C MET A 416 19.08 -20.95 6.76
N PHE A 417 20.38 -21.09 6.46
CA PHE A 417 21.04 -20.35 5.38
C PHE A 417 20.36 -20.55 4.02
N HIS A 418 19.95 -21.77 3.68
CA HIS A 418 19.30 -22.07 2.40
C HIS A 418 17.92 -21.41 2.21
N LYS A 419 17.36 -20.83 3.27
CA LYS A 419 16.12 -20.04 3.22
C LYS A 419 16.37 -18.53 3.11
N GLN A 420 17.63 -18.09 3.11
CA GLN A 420 17.97 -16.66 3.04
C GLN A 420 17.99 -16.17 1.58
N MET A 421 17.92 -14.85 1.44
CA MET A 421 17.95 -14.12 0.18
C MET A 421 19.09 -13.09 0.13
N PRO A 422 20.36 -13.54 0.24
CA PRO A 422 21.45 -12.63 0.59
C PRO A 422 21.74 -11.56 -0.47
N VAL A 423 21.69 -11.87 -1.76
CA VAL A 423 21.89 -10.89 -2.83
C VAL A 423 20.69 -9.97 -2.95
N GLU A 424 19.49 -10.51 -2.81
CA GLU A 424 18.22 -9.76 -2.84
C GLU A 424 18.22 -8.68 -1.78
N GLU A 425 18.41 -9.04 -0.50
CA GLU A 425 18.20 -8.11 0.59
C GLU A 425 19.32 -7.07 0.71
N CYS A 426 20.56 -7.46 0.41
CA CYS A 426 21.65 -6.48 0.30
C CYS A 426 21.36 -5.44 -0.79
N GLY A 427 20.92 -5.89 -1.96
CA GLY A 427 20.59 -5.00 -3.07
C GLY A 427 19.42 -4.08 -2.74
N ASN A 428 18.36 -4.62 -2.15
CA ASN A 428 17.18 -3.87 -1.71
C ASN A 428 17.58 -2.74 -0.75
N MET A 429 18.26 -3.06 0.34
CA MET A 429 18.65 -2.08 1.36
C MET A 429 19.56 -0.97 0.80
N LEU A 430 20.50 -1.31 -0.07
CA LEU A 430 21.42 -0.33 -0.69
C LEU A 430 20.69 0.61 -1.66
N VAL A 431 19.71 0.12 -2.42
CA VAL A 431 18.88 0.97 -3.28
C VAL A 431 17.97 1.87 -2.43
N MET A 432 17.34 1.31 -1.39
CA MET A 432 16.51 2.09 -0.46
C MET A 432 17.30 3.23 0.18
N GLU A 433 18.52 2.97 0.64
CA GLU A 433 19.40 4.02 1.20
C GLU A 433 19.73 5.12 0.19
N ALA A 434 20.11 4.75 -1.02
CA ALA A 434 20.41 5.72 -2.08
C ALA A 434 19.19 6.58 -2.42
N THR A 435 18.01 5.97 -2.49
CA THR A 435 16.76 6.69 -2.79
C THR A 435 16.35 7.63 -1.66
N VAL A 436 16.52 7.24 -0.39
CA VAL A 436 16.31 8.12 0.76
C VAL A 436 17.29 9.29 0.73
N ALA A 437 18.58 9.02 0.45
CA ALA A 437 19.58 10.08 0.37
C ALA A 437 19.24 11.11 -0.73
N LEU A 438 18.81 10.65 -1.91
CA LEU A 438 18.39 11.52 -3.02
C LEU A 438 17.11 12.30 -2.69
N ALA A 439 16.08 11.64 -2.16
CA ALA A 439 14.81 12.25 -1.82
C ALA A 439 14.95 13.34 -0.74
N THR A 440 15.77 13.08 0.28
CA THR A 440 16.02 14.01 1.39
C THR A 440 17.15 14.99 1.11
N LYS A 441 17.91 14.80 0.03
CA LYS A 441 19.15 15.54 -0.30
C LYS A 441 20.17 15.50 0.84
N SER A 442 20.20 14.40 1.59
CA SER A 442 21.04 14.22 2.77
C SER A 442 21.48 12.77 2.88
N THR A 443 22.75 12.56 3.21
CA THR A 443 23.35 11.25 3.46
C THR A 443 23.48 10.95 4.95
N ALA A 444 22.86 11.75 5.83
CA ALA A 444 23.01 11.58 7.29
C ALA A 444 22.63 10.17 7.71
N PHE A 445 21.45 9.69 7.31
CA PHE A 445 20.97 8.34 7.64
C PHE A 445 21.88 7.24 7.09
N ALA A 446 22.31 7.32 5.83
CA ALA A 446 23.25 6.38 5.24
C ALA A 446 24.62 6.36 5.96
N ASN A 447 25.06 7.51 6.47
CA ASN A 447 26.35 7.60 7.19
C ASN A 447 26.31 6.94 8.57
N GLU A 448 25.17 6.88 9.23
CA GLU A 448 24.96 6.14 10.49
C GLU A 448 25.14 4.63 10.31
N HIS A 449 24.90 4.12 9.10
CA HIS A 449 24.94 2.70 8.75
C HIS A 449 26.05 2.33 7.74
N LEU A 450 26.98 3.25 7.47
CA LEU A 450 27.96 3.10 6.40
C LEU A 450 28.88 1.87 6.56
N ASP A 451 29.13 1.43 7.79
CA ASP A 451 29.86 0.20 8.10
C ASP A 451 29.10 -1.04 7.57
N ILE A 452 27.81 -1.13 7.83
CA ILE A 452 26.92 -2.20 7.36
C ILE A 452 26.81 -2.16 5.83
N LEU A 453 26.55 -0.99 5.25
CA LEU A 453 26.43 -0.82 3.79
C LEU A 453 27.68 -1.27 3.05
N LYS A 454 28.87 -1.02 3.60
CA LYS A 454 30.15 -1.52 3.03
C LYS A 454 30.22 -3.03 3.05
N ASN A 455 29.78 -3.69 4.12
CA ASN A 455 29.75 -5.14 4.22
C ASN A 455 28.81 -5.73 3.17
N TRP A 456 27.60 -5.18 3.04
CA TRP A 456 26.60 -5.63 2.07
C TRP A 456 27.07 -5.41 0.62
N VAL A 457 27.71 -4.28 0.31
CA VAL A 457 28.32 -4.08 -1.02
C VAL A 457 29.46 -5.07 -1.27
N LYS A 458 30.27 -5.37 -0.27
CA LYS A 458 31.30 -6.41 -0.41
C LYS A 458 30.70 -7.77 -0.73
N TYR A 459 29.58 -8.11 -0.08
CA TYR A 459 28.82 -9.34 -0.39
C TYR A 459 28.33 -9.34 -1.85
N LEU A 460 27.72 -8.25 -2.32
CA LEU A 460 27.26 -8.11 -3.71
C LEU A 460 28.39 -8.19 -4.74
N ILE A 461 29.57 -7.64 -4.44
CA ILE A 461 30.74 -7.72 -5.33
C ILE A 461 31.22 -9.17 -5.49
N ASN A 462 31.19 -9.93 -4.40
CA ASN A 462 31.67 -11.31 -4.40
C ASN A 462 30.66 -12.30 -5.00
N ASN A 463 29.35 -12.07 -4.78
CA ASN A 463 28.32 -13.08 -5.05
C ASN A 463 27.25 -12.61 -6.06
N GLY A 464 27.18 -11.31 -6.42
CA GLY A 464 26.08 -10.76 -7.19
C GLY A 464 26.28 -10.80 -8.71
N ARG A 465 27.49 -11.03 -9.23
CA ARG A 465 27.76 -11.11 -10.67
C ARG A 465 27.13 -12.37 -11.30
N ASP A 466 27.14 -13.45 -10.56
CA ASP A 466 26.56 -14.73 -10.92
C ASP A 466 25.98 -15.38 -9.64
N PRO A 467 24.74 -15.04 -9.27
CA PRO A 467 24.19 -15.50 -8.00
C PRO A 467 24.08 -17.03 -7.93
N GLU A 468 24.56 -17.59 -6.82
CA GLU A 468 24.38 -19.01 -6.52
C GLU A 468 22.89 -19.34 -6.28
N ASN A 469 22.58 -20.63 -6.15
CA ASN A 469 21.22 -21.10 -5.92
C ASN A 469 20.63 -20.55 -4.60
N GLN A 470 19.77 -19.56 -4.70
CA GLN A 470 19.13 -18.87 -3.58
C GLN A 470 17.70 -18.48 -3.89
N LEU A 471 16.95 -18.07 -2.88
CA LEU A 471 15.65 -17.41 -3.04
C LEU A 471 15.87 -15.93 -3.40
N CYS A 472 14.82 -15.31 -3.91
CA CYS A 472 14.69 -13.87 -4.13
C CYS A 472 13.24 -13.44 -3.82
N THR A 473 12.88 -12.18 -4.02
CA THR A 473 11.52 -11.67 -3.79
C THR A 473 10.41 -12.50 -4.49
N ASP A 474 10.76 -13.19 -5.56
CA ASP A 474 9.86 -14.12 -6.27
C ASP A 474 9.99 -15.56 -5.71
N ASP A 475 10.09 -15.68 -4.39
CA ASP A 475 10.32 -16.95 -3.65
C ASP A 475 9.23 -18.00 -3.85
N PHE A 476 8.00 -17.56 -4.24
CA PHE A 476 6.92 -18.43 -4.65
C PHE A 476 7.27 -19.27 -5.89
N ALA A 477 8.21 -18.80 -6.73
CA ALA A 477 8.74 -19.54 -7.87
C ALA A 477 9.91 -20.47 -7.52
N GLY A 478 10.36 -20.49 -6.25
CA GLY A 478 11.42 -21.33 -5.73
C GLY A 478 12.84 -20.79 -5.93
N HIS A 479 13.82 -21.60 -5.58
CA HIS A 479 15.24 -21.29 -5.75
C HIS A 479 15.63 -21.21 -7.21
N LEU A 480 16.54 -20.29 -7.54
CA LEU A 480 17.10 -20.15 -8.88
C LEU A 480 18.58 -19.76 -8.77
N ALA A 481 19.47 -20.57 -9.35
CA ALA A 481 20.86 -20.20 -9.61
C ALA A 481 20.97 -19.35 -10.88
N HIS A 482 22.05 -18.60 -11.00
CA HIS A 482 22.39 -17.84 -12.19
C HIS A 482 21.34 -16.81 -12.60
N ASN A 483 20.50 -16.34 -11.65
CA ASN A 483 19.36 -15.44 -11.88
C ASN A 483 19.83 -14.08 -12.42
N CYS A 484 19.48 -13.79 -13.68
CA CYS A 484 19.90 -12.57 -14.37
C CYS A 484 19.31 -11.30 -13.73
N ASN A 485 18.08 -11.34 -13.22
CA ASN A 485 17.46 -10.18 -12.59
C ASN A 485 18.03 -9.92 -11.18
N LEU A 486 18.43 -10.97 -10.46
CA LEU A 486 19.11 -10.85 -9.17
C LEU A 486 20.52 -10.25 -9.33
N SER A 487 21.21 -10.56 -10.42
CA SER A 487 22.47 -9.91 -10.79
C SER A 487 22.27 -8.41 -11.06
N LEU A 488 21.19 -8.01 -11.72
CA LEU A 488 20.81 -6.59 -11.89
C LEU A 488 20.57 -5.89 -10.54
N LYS A 489 19.94 -6.56 -9.59
CA LYS A 489 19.77 -6.07 -8.22
C LYS A 489 21.11 -5.71 -7.58
N ALA A 490 22.08 -6.62 -7.69
CA ALA A 490 23.45 -6.38 -7.18
C ALA A 490 24.12 -5.17 -7.85
N ILE A 491 23.98 -5.02 -9.17
CA ILE A 491 24.52 -3.86 -9.91
C ILE A 491 23.91 -2.55 -9.37
N MET A 492 22.59 -2.52 -9.19
CA MET A 492 21.89 -1.32 -8.68
C MET A 492 22.28 -1.02 -7.21
N GLY A 493 22.45 -2.04 -6.38
CA GLY A 493 22.92 -1.87 -4.99
C GLY A 493 24.33 -1.28 -4.93
N ILE A 494 25.25 -1.75 -5.76
CA ILE A 494 26.63 -1.21 -5.86
C ILE A 494 26.59 0.25 -6.33
N ALA A 495 25.74 0.58 -7.32
CA ALA A 495 25.53 1.96 -7.78
C ALA A 495 24.94 2.83 -6.67
N GLY A 496 24.04 2.29 -5.86
CA GLY A 496 23.47 2.98 -4.70
C GLY A 496 24.53 3.46 -3.72
N LEU A 497 25.51 2.61 -3.35
CA LEU A 497 26.64 3.02 -2.50
C LEU A 497 27.52 4.09 -3.20
N ALA A 498 27.70 3.98 -4.52
CA ALA A 498 28.45 4.99 -5.27
C ALA A 498 27.79 6.37 -5.19
N ILE A 499 26.45 6.42 -5.33
CA ILE A 499 25.66 7.66 -5.19
C ILE A 499 25.87 8.26 -3.79
N ILE A 500 25.79 7.46 -2.73
CA ILE A 500 26.01 7.91 -1.34
C ILE A 500 27.41 8.50 -1.19
N TYR A 501 28.44 7.85 -1.75
CA TYR A 501 29.79 8.40 -1.72
C TYR A 501 29.91 9.70 -2.50
N GLY A 502 29.28 9.80 -3.66
CA GLY A 502 29.28 11.01 -4.46
C GLY A 502 28.63 12.20 -3.76
N MET A 503 27.47 11.97 -3.11
CA MET A 503 26.79 12.97 -2.28
C MET A 503 27.62 13.39 -1.06
N ASN A 504 28.45 12.49 -0.52
CA ASN A 504 29.42 12.76 0.55
C ASN A 504 30.71 13.45 0.04
N GLY A 505 30.80 13.79 -1.24
CA GLY A 505 32.00 14.40 -1.83
C GLY A 505 33.19 13.44 -2.02
N LYS A 506 33.02 12.15 -1.80
CA LYS A 506 34.07 11.11 -1.92
C LYS A 506 34.20 10.65 -3.37
N LYS A 507 34.63 11.55 -4.25
CA LYS A 507 34.68 11.35 -5.70
C LYS A 507 35.54 10.19 -6.20
N LYS A 508 36.51 9.72 -5.41
CA LYS A 508 37.34 8.57 -5.76
C LYS A 508 36.55 7.25 -5.59
N GLU A 509 35.88 7.13 -4.47
CA GLU A 509 35.03 5.98 -4.13
C GLU A 509 33.83 5.91 -5.05
N GLU A 510 33.16 7.04 -5.31
CA GLU A 510 32.07 7.16 -6.27
C GLU A 510 32.47 6.59 -7.63
N ARG A 511 33.56 7.11 -8.22
CA ARG A 511 34.06 6.64 -9.53
C ARG A 511 34.45 5.17 -9.53
N LYS A 512 35.02 4.68 -8.43
CA LYS A 512 35.38 3.24 -8.28
C LYS A 512 34.14 2.36 -8.39
N TYR A 513 33.10 2.65 -7.62
CA TYR A 513 31.90 1.79 -7.56
C TYR A 513 30.99 1.98 -8.77
N LEU A 514 30.86 3.20 -9.34
CA LEU A 514 30.15 3.39 -10.61
C LEU A 514 30.84 2.63 -11.76
N LYS A 515 32.19 2.68 -11.83
CA LYS A 515 32.92 1.89 -12.83
C LYS A 515 32.67 0.40 -12.66
N LEU A 516 32.73 -0.11 -11.43
CA LEU A 516 32.45 -1.52 -11.16
C LEU A 516 31.03 -1.91 -11.58
N ALA A 517 30.03 -1.13 -11.20
CA ALA A 517 28.63 -1.37 -11.60
C ALA A 517 28.47 -1.35 -13.12
N LYS A 518 29.14 -0.43 -13.82
CA LYS A 518 29.15 -0.36 -15.29
C LYS A 518 29.80 -1.58 -15.92
N ASP A 519 30.96 -2.00 -15.40
CA ASP A 519 31.66 -3.19 -15.92
C ASP A 519 30.81 -4.46 -15.71
N MET A 520 30.10 -4.58 -14.57
CA MET A 520 29.15 -5.66 -14.32
C MET A 520 27.92 -5.61 -15.24
N ALA A 521 27.42 -4.41 -15.53
CA ALA A 521 26.26 -4.23 -16.43
C ALA A 521 26.58 -4.63 -17.88
N LEU A 522 27.80 -4.34 -18.35
CA LEU A 522 28.29 -4.75 -19.67
C LEU A 522 28.48 -6.26 -19.76
N ASP A 523 29.10 -6.88 -18.75
CA ASP A 523 29.24 -8.34 -18.65
C ASP A 523 27.88 -9.03 -18.59
N TRP A 524 26.91 -8.46 -17.84
CA TRP A 524 25.55 -8.94 -17.80
C TRP A 524 24.88 -8.92 -19.19
N ALA A 525 25.01 -7.80 -19.92
CA ALA A 525 24.41 -7.64 -21.24
C ALA A 525 24.91 -8.67 -22.25
N GLU A 526 26.18 -9.08 -22.15
CA GLU A 526 26.76 -10.14 -22.99
C GLU A 526 26.26 -11.53 -22.55
N ARG A 527 26.37 -11.86 -21.27
CA ARG A 527 26.07 -13.22 -20.74
C ARG A 527 24.57 -13.56 -20.76
N ALA A 528 23.72 -12.57 -20.46
CA ALA A 528 22.28 -12.78 -20.41
C ALA A 528 21.60 -12.77 -21.78
N SER A 529 22.29 -12.39 -22.87
CA SER A 529 21.71 -12.29 -24.21
C SER A 529 21.28 -13.66 -24.77
N ASN A 530 20.09 -13.71 -25.37
CA ASN A 530 19.65 -14.82 -26.22
C ASN A 530 20.16 -14.69 -27.66
N GLY A 531 20.73 -13.53 -28.04
CA GLY A 531 21.19 -13.26 -29.41
C GLY A 531 20.13 -12.71 -30.36
N ASP A 532 18.88 -12.65 -29.96
CA ASP A 532 17.73 -12.12 -30.73
C ASP A 532 17.19 -10.77 -30.23
N GLY A 533 17.91 -10.15 -29.30
CA GLY A 533 17.52 -8.90 -28.64
C GLY A 533 16.72 -9.09 -27.34
N SER A 534 16.44 -10.34 -26.94
CA SER A 534 15.88 -10.67 -25.63
C SER A 534 16.96 -11.14 -24.65
N TYR A 535 16.62 -11.17 -23.34
CA TYR A 535 17.55 -11.53 -22.28
C TYR A 535 16.96 -12.60 -21.36
N ARG A 536 17.80 -13.56 -20.99
CA ARG A 536 17.48 -14.78 -20.27
C ARG A 536 16.94 -14.54 -18.87
N LEU A 537 16.19 -15.51 -18.36
CA LEU A 537 15.81 -15.63 -16.96
C LEU A 537 17.04 -15.93 -16.08
N ALA A 538 17.83 -16.92 -16.49
CA ALA A 538 19.09 -17.30 -15.87
C ALA A 538 20.18 -17.47 -16.94
N TYR A 539 21.46 -17.23 -16.59
CA TYR A 539 22.56 -17.24 -17.55
C TYR A 539 22.72 -18.57 -18.30
N ASP A 540 22.36 -19.68 -17.65
CA ASP A 540 22.40 -21.05 -18.19
C ASP A 540 21.07 -21.52 -18.81
N ALA A 541 20.05 -20.66 -18.89
CA ALA A 541 18.74 -21.00 -19.43
C ALA A 541 18.46 -20.25 -20.74
N PRO A 542 18.97 -20.73 -21.91
CA PRO A 542 18.71 -20.12 -23.21
C PRO A 542 17.23 -20.17 -23.56
N ASP A 543 16.81 -19.27 -24.47
CA ASP A 543 15.43 -19.15 -24.98
C ASP A 543 14.38 -18.85 -23.90
N THR A 544 14.80 -18.33 -22.74
CA THR A 544 13.94 -17.89 -21.67
C THR A 544 13.88 -16.37 -21.60
N PHE A 545 12.87 -15.83 -20.89
CA PHE A 545 12.78 -14.40 -20.56
C PHE A 545 12.35 -14.19 -19.10
N SER A 546 12.58 -13.00 -18.56
CA SER A 546 11.98 -12.50 -17.31
C SER A 546 11.87 -10.99 -17.35
N MET A 547 10.94 -10.41 -16.59
CA MET A 547 10.91 -8.96 -16.39
C MET A 547 12.18 -8.47 -15.71
N LYS A 548 12.88 -7.52 -16.32
CA LYS A 548 14.13 -6.93 -15.80
C LYS A 548 13.84 -5.65 -14.99
N TYR A 549 12.86 -5.72 -14.10
CA TYR A 549 12.31 -4.59 -13.37
C TYR A 549 13.35 -3.80 -12.58
N ASN A 550 14.43 -4.42 -12.12
CA ASN A 550 15.49 -3.74 -11.37
C ASN A 550 16.25 -2.67 -12.18
N ILE A 551 16.24 -2.74 -13.53
CA ILE A 551 16.86 -1.72 -14.39
C ILE A 551 16.21 -0.34 -14.23
N VAL A 552 14.98 -0.27 -13.73
CA VAL A 552 14.26 1.01 -13.56
C VAL A 552 15.06 2.01 -12.72
N TRP A 553 15.83 1.54 -11.75
CA TRP A 553 16.64 2.42 -10.90
C TRP A 553 17.79 3.08 -11.65
N ASP A 554 18.41 2.40 -12.63
CA ASP A 554 19.41 3.04 -13.51
C ASP A 554 18.81 4.25 -14.24
N LYS A 555 17.59 4.08 -14.76
CA LYS A 555 16.84 5.15 -15.42
C LYS A 555 16.50 6.30 -14.45
N LEU A 556 16.00 5.99 -13.25
CA LEU A 556 15.61 7.00 -12.28
C LEU A 556 16.82 7.75 -11.72
N PHE A 557 17.90 7.05 -11.43
CA PHE A 557 19.16 7.67 -10.95
C PHE A 557 19.87 8.46 -12.04
N GLY A 558 19.66 8.13 -13.31
CA GLY A 558 20.39 8.72 -14.43
C GLY A 558 21.87 8.30 -14.48
N THR A 559 22.18 7.08 -13.99
CA THR A 559 23.55 6.58 -13.90
C THR A 559 24.09 5.98 -15.20
N ASP A 560 23.21 5.69 -16.15
CA ASP A 560 23.58 5.24 -17.52
C ASP A 560 24.45 3.97 -17.53
N LEU A 561 24.16 3.04 -16.59
CA LEU A 561 24.89 1.78 -16.43
C LEU A 561 24.55 0.80 -17.53
N MET A 562 23.26 0.63 -17.82
CA MET A 562 22.80 -0.28 -18.86
C MET A 562 22.91 0.36 -20.24
N PRO A 563 23.41 -0.37 -21.26
CA PRO A 563 23.36 0.14 -22.63
C PRO A 563 21.91 0.37 -23.08
N ARG A 564 21.64 1.54 -23.65
CA ARG A 564 20.30 1.93 -24.09
C ARG A 564 19.67 0.92 -25.04
N CYS A 565 20.47 0.37 -25.99
CA CYS A 565 20.01 -0.64 -26.94
C CYS A 565 19.52 -1.93 -26.23
N VAL A 566 20.12 -2.29 -25.09
CA VAL A 566 19.69 -3.43 -24.25
C VAL A 566 18.29 -3.19 -23.73
N VAL A 567 18.05 -2.01 -23.12
CA VAL A 567 16.75 -1.66 -22.54
C VAL A 567 15.66 -1.59 -23.62
N GLU A 568 15.98 -0.97 -24.77
CA GLU A 568 15.03 -0.84 -25.89
C GLU A 568 14.68 -2.18 -26.53
N SER A 569 15.66 -3.07 -26.74
CA SER A 569 15.43 -4.39 -27.34
C SER A 569 14.66 -5.33 -26.39
N GLU A 570 15.00 -5.30 -25.12
CA GLU A 570 14.30 -6.09 -24.09
C GLU A 570 12.84 -5.62 -23.95
N PHE A 571 12.59 -4.33 -23.89
CA PHE A 571 11.24 -3.78 -23.84
C PHE A 571 10.42 -4.16 -25.10
N ALA A 572 11.04 -4.14 -26.27
CA ALA A 572 10.39 -4.59 -27.52
C ALA A 572 10.09 -6.09 -27.49
N SER A 573 10.96 -6.91 -26.87
CA SER A 573 10.76 -8.35 -26.70
C SER A 573 9.53 -8.66 -25.84
N TYR A 574 9.29 -7.93 -24.77
CA TYR A 574 8.15 -8.15 -23.87
C TYR A 574 6.80 -8.11 -24.56
N ARG A 575 6.63 -7.30 -25.62
CA ARG A 575 5.38 -7.22 -26.38
C ARG A 575 4.96 -8.55 -26.99
N LYS A 576 5.89 -9.48 -27.22
CA LYS A 576 5.62 -10.83 -27.75
C LYS A 576 5.00 -11.78 -26.72
N HIS A 577 5.08 -11.42 -25.44
CA HIS A 577 4.69 -12.25 -24.31
C HIS A 577 3.47 -11.72 -23.54
N ILE A 578 2.94 -10.54 -23.93
CA ILE A 578 1.78 -9.93 -23.24
C ILE A 578 0.54 -10.78 -23.48
N ASN A 579 -0.11 -11.21 -22.40
CA ASN A 579 -1.39 -11.90 -22.37
C ASN A 579 -2.55 -10.90 -22.10
N SER A 580 -3.77 -11.41 -21.99
CA SER A 580 -4.99 -10.60 -21.79
C SER A 580 -4.92 -9.64 -20.63
N TYR A 581 -4.23 -10.02 -19.53
CA TYR A 581 -4.11 -9.24 -18.29
C TYR A 581 -2.67 -8.80 -17.97
N GLY A 582 -1.77 -8.83 -18.94
CA GLY A 582 -0.42 -8.28 -18.82
C GLY A 582 0.70 -9.23 -19.18
N LEU A 583 1.93 -8.79 -18.90
CA LEU A 583 3.14 -9.56 -19.14
C LEU A 583 3.35 -10.56 -18.01
N PRO A 584 3.58 -11.86 -18.30
CA PRO A 584 4.07 -12.82 -17.30
C PRO A 584 5.39 -12.37 -16.65
N LEU A 585 5.62 -12.78 -15.42
CA LEU A 585 6.87 -12.47 -14.69
C LEU A 585 8.09 -13.02 -15.43
N ASP A 586 7.99 -14.25 -15.90
CA ASP A 586 9.05 -14.95 -16.64
C ASP A 586 8.50 -16.19 -17.38
N SER A 587 9.40 -16.92 -18.04
CA SER A 587 9.08 -18.10 -18.85
C SER A 587 8.60 -19.32 -18.07
N ARG A 588 8.63 -19.31 -16.73
CA ARG A 588 8.28 -20.49 -15.92
C ARG A 588 6.77 -20.67 -15.75
N SER A 589 6.01 -19.58 -15.84
CA SER A 589 4.55 -19.59 -15.67
C SER A 589 3.92 -18.37 -16.32
N ASP A 590 2.59 -18.36 -16.45
CA ASP A 590 1.81 -17.23 -16.96
C ASP A 590 1.32 -16.26 -15.86
N TYR A 591 1.76 -16.43 -14.62
CA TYR A 591 1.50 -15.45 -13.57
C TYR A 591 2.44 -14.25 -13.66
N THR A 592 2.02 -13.15 -13.01
CA THR A 592 2.78 -11.91 -12.91
C THR A 592 2.67 -11.28 -11.54
N LYS A 593 3.48 -10.21 -11.33
CA LYS A 593 3.42 -9.30 -10.18
C LYS A 593 3.08 -7.90 -10.68
N SER A 594 2.02 -7.29 -10.12
CA SER A 594 1.52 -5.98 -10.55
C SER A 594 2.53 -4.85 -10.41
N ASP A 595 3.29 -4.83 -9.32
CA ASP A 595 4.37 -3.88 -9.04
C ASP A 595 5.50 -4.00 -10.08
N TRP A 596 6.02 -5.20 -10.30
CA TRP A 596 7.09 -5.44 -11.28
C TRP A 596 6.66 -5.16 -12.72
N LEU A 597 5.39 -5.37 -13.03
CA LEU A 597 4.83 -5.01 -14.34
C LEU A 597 4.92 -3.50 -14.58
N VAL A 598 4.52 -2.66 -13.61
CA VAL A 598 4.59 -1.21 -13.75
C VAL A 598 6.04 -0.70 -13.71
N TRP A 599 6.94 -1.35 -12.93
CA TRP A 599 8.37 -1.03 -12.97
C TRP A 599 8.95 -1.30 -14.35
N THR A 600 8.63 -2.45 -14.94
CA THR A 600 9.04 -2.82 -16.29
C THR A 600 8.46 -1.86 -17.35
N ALA A 601 7.18 -1.52 -17.24
CA ALA A 601 6.55 -0.52 -18.11
C ALA A 601 7.25 0.85 -18.02
N THR A 602 7.79 1.22 -16.85
CA THR A 602 8.48 2.50 -16.64
C THR A 602 9.85 2.57 -17.34
N LEU A 603 10.37 1.45 -17.86
CA LEU A 603 11.61 1.45 -18.65
C LEU A 603 11.46 2.28 -19.93
N THR A 604 10.29 2.32 -20.56
CA THR A 604 10.04 3.21 -21.70
C THR A 604 9.84 4.66 -21.26
N SER A 605 10.29 5.58 -22.14
CA SER A 605 9.98 7.02 -22.03
C SER A 605 8.81 7.42 -22.94
N ASP A 606 8.34 6.51 -23.79
CA ASP A 606 7.17 6.69 -24.65
C ASP A 606 5.90 6.49 -23.81
N ARG A 607 5.06 7.52 -23.78
CA ARG A 607 3.85 7.54 -22.99
C ARG A 607 2.82 6.52 -23.50
N ASP A 608 2.60 6.48 -24.80
CA ASP A 608 1.60 5.59 -25.39
C ASP A 608 2.00 4.12 -25.17
N ALA A 609 3.30 3.82 -25.30
CA ALA A 609 3.83 2.49 -24.99
C ALA A 609 3.68 2.11 -23.51
N PHE A 610 3.80 3.08 -22.59
CA PHE A 610 3.52 2.86 -21.16
C PHE A 610 2.04 2.58 -20.91
N GLU A 611 1.15 3.40 -21.47
CA GLU A 611 -0.31 3.25 -21.30
C GLU A 611 -0.79 1.92 -21.88
N ASP A 612 -0.29 1.51 -23.05
CA ASP A 612 -0.59 0.20 -23.67
C ASP A 612 -0.14 -0.96 -22.77
N PHE A 613 1.01 -0.82 -22.11
CA PHE A 613 1.57 -1.86 -21.25
C PHE A 613 0.82 -2.00 -19.92
N VAL A 614 0.26 -0.90 -19.39
CA VAL A 614 -0.48 -0.86 -18.11
C VAL A 614 -1.98 -1.11 -18.30
N ALA A 615 -2.54 -0.89 -19.48
CA ALA A 615 -3.96 -1.10 -19.73
C ALA A 615 -4.47 -2.52 -19.38
N PRO A 616 -3.74 -3.62 -19.67
CA PRO A 616 -4.11 -4.96 -19.23
C PRO A 616 -4.16 -5.13 -17.70
N LEU A 617 -3.30 -4.44 -16.93
CA LEU A 617 -3.34 -4.44 -15.47
C LEU A 617 -4.60 -3.75 -14.95
N TRP A 618 -4.98 -2.62 -15.55
CA TRP A 618 -6.25 -1.95 -15.22
C TRP A 618 -7.43 -2.89 -15.49
N GLN A 619 -7.40 -3.58 -16.65
CA GLN A 619 -8.43 -4.56 -17.03
C GLN A 619 -8.50 -5.72 -16.02
N PHE A 620 -7.34 -6.22 -15.56
CA PHE A 620 -7.28 -7.25 -14.52
C PHE A 620 -8.00 -6.81 -13.25
N PHE A 621 -7.70 -5.63 -12.71
CA PHE A 621 -8.37 -5.16 -11.50
C PHE A 621 -9.87 -4.94 -11.70
N ASN A 622 -10.26 -4.45 -12.90
CA ASN A 622 -11.66 -4.23 -13.26
C ASN A 622 -12.46 -5.54 -13.34
N ASP A 623 -11.86 -6.57 -13.90
CA ASP A 623 -12.53 -7.84 -14.21
C ASP A 623 -12.32 -8.91 -13.12
N SER A 624 -11.42 -8.68 -12.17
CA SER A 624 -11.04 -9.67 -11.16
C SER A 624 -12.25 -10.41 -10.58
N PRO A 625 -12.31 -11.74 -10.69
CA PRO A 625 -13.38 -12.54 -10.10
C PRO A 625 -13.24 -12.63 -8.57
N SER A 626 -12.03 -12.47 -8.05
CA SER A 626 -11.75 -12.49 -6.62
C SER A 626 -12.14 -11.16 -5.99
N ARG A 627 -13.08 -11.22 -5.04
CA ARG A 627 -13.64 -10.06 -4.36
C ARG A 627 -12.93 -9.74 -3.04
N VAL A 628 -11.61 -9.56 -3.13
CA VAL A 628 -10.70 -9.29 -2.01
C VAL A 628 -9.86 -8.05 -2.32
N PRO A 629 -9.18 -7.43 -1.34
CA PRO A 629 -8.24 -6.34 -1.61
C PRO A 629 -7.25 -6.68 -2.71
N MET A 630 -6.73 -5.67 -3.43
CA MET A 630 -5.85 -5.89 -4.59
C MET A 630 -4.78 -6.92 -4.28
N THR A 631 -4.65 -7.92 -5.17
CA THR A 631 -3.48 -8.82 -5.18
C THR A 631 -2.37 -8.22 -6.03
N ASP A 632 -1.14 -8.55 -5.68
CA ASP A 632 0.03 -8.30 -6.52
C ASP A 632 0.39 -9.50 -7.38
N TRP A 633 -0.17 -10.71 -7.15
CA TRP A 633 0.19 -11.97 -7.79
C TRP A 633 -1.03 -12.66 -8.41
N TYR A 634 -1.08 -12.74 -9.74
CA TYR A 634 -2.22 -13.25 -10.49
C TYR A 634 -1.82 -13.86 -11.84
N TYR A 635 -2.69 -14.66 -12.45
CA TYR A 635 -2.50 -15.24 -13.78
C TYR A 635 -2.87 -14.25 -14.89
N THR A 636 -1.95 -13.98 -15.80
CA THR A 636 -2.12 -13.00 -16.89
C THR A 636 -3.07 -13.48 -18.01
N THR A 637 -3.36 -14.76 -18.07
CA THR A 637 -4.28 -15.37 -19.04
C THR A 637 -5.74 -15.35 -18.56
N THR A 638 -5.98 -15.65 -17.26
CA THR A 638 -7.33 -15.85 -16.71
C THR A 638 -7.80 -14.69 -15.81
N GLY A 639 -6.89 -13.89 -15.25
CA GLY A 639 -7.20 -12.87 -14.26
C GLY A 639 -7.55 -13.46 -12.88
N GLU A 640 -7.30 -14.74 -12.66
CA GLU A 640 -7.47 -15.37 -11.35
C GLU A 640 -6.28 -15.09 -10.45
N HIS A 641 -6.54 -14.99 -9.14
CA HIS A 641 -5.47 -14.95 -8.15
C HIS A 641 -4.75 -16.29 -8.10
N THR A 642 -3.45 -16.26 -7.86
CA THR A 642 -2.69 -17.49 -7.61
C THR A 642 -3.07 -18.06 -6.25
N ALA A 643 -3.08 -19.38 -6.14
CA ALA A 643 -3.23 -20.03 -4.85
C ALA A 643 -1.94 -19.87 -4.02
N HIS A 644 -2.08 -19.61 -2.71
CA HIS A 644 -0.97 -19.73 -1.79
C HIS A 644 -0.30 -21.11 -1.88
N ARG A 645 0.95 -21.26 -1.43
CA ARG A 645 1.70 -22.55 -1.38
C ARG A 645 0.92 -23.71 -0.76
N SER A 646 -0.05 -23.44 0.09
CA SER A 646 -0.99 -24.43 0.63
C SER A 646 -2.06 -24.92 -0.36
N GLY A 647 -2.14 -24.33 -1.54
CA GLY A 647 -3.25 -24.55 -2.49
C GLY A 647 -4.56 -23.85 -2.09
N ASP A 648 -4.55 -23.06 -1.02
CA ASP A 648 -5.72 -22.35 -0.51
C ASP A 648 -5.81 -20.96 -1.16
N ILE A 649 -6.71 -20.81 -2.13
CA ILE A 649 -6.95 -19.57 -2.84
C ILE A 649 -7.50 -18.47 -1.90
N ASP A 650 -8.16 -18.86 -0.80
CA ASP A 650 -8.66 -17.92 0.19
C ASP A 650 -7.53 -17.22 0.97
N LYS A 651 -6.30 -17.73 0.83
CA LYS A 651 -5.07 -17.15 1.39
C LYS A 651 -4.11 -16.64 0.31
N SER A 652 -4.60 -16.28 -0.87
CA SER A 652 -3.78 -15.63 -1.90
C SER A 652 -3.31 -14.24 -1.44
N PHE A 653 -2.18 -13.78 -1.99
CA PHE A 653 -1.62 -12.46 -1.68
C PHE A 653 -2.65 -11.36 -1.85
N ARG A 654 -2.82 -10.52 -0.82
CA ARG A 654 -3.74 -9.38 -0.81
C ARG A 654 -3.36 -8.37 0.26
N ASN A 655 -3.82 -7.15 0.15
CA ASN A 655 -3.60 -6.09 1.14
C ASN A 655 -2.12 -5.88 1.49
N ARG A 656 -1.20 -6.16 0.56
CA ARG A 656 0.24 -6.01 0.75
C ARG A 656 0.69 -4.60 0.39
N THR A 657 1.69 -4.10 1.12
CA THR A 657 2.26 -2.77 0.87
C THR A 657 2.95 -2.66 -0.49
N VAL A 658 3.35 -3.75 -1.12
CA VAL A 658 4.01 -3.78 -2.44
C VAL A 658 3.26 -2.99 -3.52
N GLN A 659 1.95 -2.79 -3.35
CA GLN A 659 1.14 -1.92 -4.23
C GLN A 659 1.62 -0.45 -4.25
N GLY A 660 2.43 -0.04 -3.27
CA GLY A 660 3.16 1.23 -3.33
C GLY A 660 4.14 1.32 -4.49
N GLY A 661 4.56 0.18 -5.03
CA GLY A 661 5.42 0.06 -6.20
C GLY A 661 4.77 0.55 -7.50
N LEU A 662 3.46 0.51 -7.59
CA LEU A 662 2.71 1.05 -8.72
C LEU A 662 2.99 2.56 -8.93
N PHE A 663 3.45 3.26 -7.90
CA PHE A 663 3.79 4.69 -7.95
C PHE A 663 5.13 5.02 -8.63
N ILE A 664 5.87 4.03 -9.13
CA ILE A 664 7.21 4.24 -9.71
C ILE A 664 7.20 5.21 -10.92
N LYS A 665 6.18 5.15 -11.78
CA LYS A 665 6.03 6.08 -12.91
C LYS A 665 5.73 7.50 -12.45
N LEU A 666 4.96 7.65 -11.38
CA LEU A 666 4.74 8.95 -10.75
C LEU A 666 6.03 9.48 -10.09
N LEU A 667 6.83 8.61 -9.47
CA LEU A 667 8.14 8.95 -8.92
C LEU A 667 9.10 9.41 -10.03
N GLU A 668 9.14 8.72 -11.18
CA GLU A 668 9.87 9.16 -12.37
C GLU A 668 9.41 10.56 -12.81
N TYR A 669 8.10 10.77 -12.93
CA TYR A 669 7.52 12.07 -13.33
C TYR A 669 7.90 13.19 -12.36
N LYS A 670 7.98 12.94 -11.05
CA LYS A 670 8.42 13.91 -10.04
C LYS A 670 9.91 14.26 -10.18
N GLY A 671 10.73 13.40 -10.77
CA GLY A 671 12.14 13.66 -11.07
C GLY A 671 13.05 13.81 -9.85
N THR A 672 12.61 13.38 -8.66
CA THR A 672 13.35 13.55 -7.39
C THR A 672 14.50 12.56 -7.21
N MET A 673 14.58 11.51 -8.03
CA MET A 673 15.58 10.45 -7.91
C MET A 673 16.83 10.69 -8.77
N LYS A 674 16.89 11.72 -9.57
CA LYS A 674 18.07 11.99 -10.41
C LYS A 674 19.27 12.36 -9.56
N TYR A 675 20.35 11.62 -9.75
CA TYR A 675 21.64 11.86 -9.11
C TYR A 675 22.44 12.95 -9.82
N CYS A 676 22.41 13.01 -11.16
CA CYS A 676 23.15 13.97 -12.00
C CYS A 676 22.22 14.96 -12.68
#